data_d32571720ae5cb092cb6ad3b0030a83b
#
_entry.id   d32571720ae5cb092cb6ad3b0030a83b
#
_cell.length_a   1.000
_cell.length_b   1.000
_cell.length_c   1.000
_cell.angle_alpha   90.00
_cell.angle_beta   90.00
_cell.angle_gamma   90.00
#
_symmetry.space_group_name_H-M   'P 1'
#
loop_
_entity.id
_entity.type
_entity.pdbx_description
1 polymer ?
#
loop_
_entity_poly.entity_id
_entity_poly.type
_entity_poly.pdbx_seq_one_letter_code
_entity_poly.pdbx_strand_id
1 'polypeptide(L)'
;AQQPSTPAAQQDEAPATVGDVVVVGQASEVRTSIDSVSYSLANDLQATTGSLADALRNVPSVDVDPQGAVSLRGDSNVTILVDGRPSGVLSGEGRAQALLQLPADRYARIEVMTNPSAAYSPEGSGGVINLITKPTAPRAGSTSTGSVRANIGDGGRWNVGVSGSRQDGPLTLSGDLSYRIDPISIEFLRQRDQLDPATGALITSTDVAQQIDQDQNGGVARLTAEYRLTEKTQLTAEVRGNRIDGDGYVDGLFETRDVGGALVTAYERSGDTGFNFSNIGATARIVHRFDDAGHEWSNELRFDRNDNETSSLSATDYITPEAADLYEINAIEGRQTTRGFTSAYVRPTADGGRVRAGYELTDLQPEQDSVFRRGASEGAAGIVPELSNRFEARQTVHALYGTWERPLTSKLSAQGGLRLEQAEIEIDDLTSGVSADQDYLRLYPTAHLQYQLSEAQTLRASYSRRIQRPQPQQLNPFVFYQDPLNWRSGNPDLEPQETDSFEAMWQLRRGQTFYQATAYLRDTNGAFTEVATDISGGVLLTRPENLGSRRDTGIEVTANGRLHPTLRYNASVNLFQQEIDAIGIPGGEDREGTFAAGRLSLNWQPTPDDFVQLSGFWQGEQLLAQGTREAGGMLNLGYRRKLSESLSFQFTGRDILNSFNSATVFETPLFRERSEQNVRLRAFYVGLTWTLGSGPRRQPEQFDFSGPQSGG
;
A
#
# COMPACT_ATOMS: atom_id res chain seq x y z
N ALA A 1 27.47 -71.61 -50.56
CA ALA A 1 26.64 -71.24 -49.43
C ALA A 1 27.46 -70.25 -48.57
N GLN A 2 27.17 -68.97 -48.71
CA GLN A 2 27.72 -67.96 -47.91
C GLN A 2 26.80 -67.72 -46.72
N GLN A 3 27.36 -67.78 -45.47
CA GLN A 3 26.68 -67.37 -44.27
C GLN A 3 26.68 -65.85 -44.19
N PRO A 4 25.61 -65.22 -43.68
CA PRO A 4 25.56 -63.77 -43.44
C PRO A 4 26.32 -63.39 -42.16
N SER A 5 27.15 -62.39 -42.28
CA SER A 5 27.88 -61.74 -41.16
C SER A 5 26.96 -61.00 -40.23
N THR A 6 27.10 -61.30 -38.95
CA THR A 6 26.47 -60.56 -37.81
C THR A 6 27.06 -59.13 -37.67
N PRO A 7 26.28 -58.11 -37.51
CA PRO A 7 26.81 -56.75 -37.23
C PRO A 7 27.39 -56.69 -35.82
N ALA A 8 28.55 -56.06 -35.71
CA ALA A 8 29.23 -55.78 -34.43
C ALA A 8 28.39 -54.88 -33.54
N ALA A 9 28.29 -55.25 -32.26
CA ALA A 9 27.71 -54.45 -31.21
C ALA A 9 28.47 -53.12 -31.08
N GLN A 10 27.78 -52.01 -31.24
CA GLN A 10 28.27 -50.71 -30.80
C GLN A 10 28.42 -50.75 -29.30
N GLN A 11 29.65 -50.53 -28.82
CA GLN A 11 29.92 -50.22 -27.42
C GLN A 11 29.30 -48.85 -27.11
N ASP A 12 28.34 -48.83 -26.18
CA ASP A 12 27.87 -47.63 -25.52
C ASP A 12 29.08 -46.99 -24.80
N GLU A 13 29.61 -45.89 -25.35
CA GLU A 13 30.46 -44.96 -24.60
C GLU A 13 29.61 -44.36 -23.46
N ALA A 14 29.98 -44.66 -22.21
CA ALA A 14 29.46 -44.01 -21.06
C ALA A 14 29.61 -42.47 -21.20
N PRO A 15 28.58 -41.67 -20.95
CA PRO A 15 28.70 -40.23 -21.04
C PRO A 15 29.76 -39.75 -20.04
N ALA A 16 30.75 -39.04 -20.56
CA ALA A 16 31.76 -38.35 -19.73
C ALA A 16 31.02 -37.43 -18.77
N THR A 17 31.14 -37.67 -17.47
CA THR A 17 30.74 -36.77 -16.42
C THR A 17 31.62 -35.52 -16.49
N VAL A 18 31.21 -34.56 -17.32
CA VAL A 18 31.63 -33.19 -17.18
C VAL A 18 31.01 -32.74 -15.88
N GLY A 19 31.85 -32.36 -14.89
CA GLY A 19 31.39 -31.87 -13.61
C GLY A 19 30.34 -30.78 -13.82
N ASP A 20 29.16 -30.98 -13.26
CA ASP A 20 28.04 -30.06 -13.33
C ASP A 20 28.46 -28.68 -12.80
N VAL A 21 28.88 -27.81 -13.73
CA VAL A 21 28.80 -26.39 -13.49
C VAL A 21 27.31 -26.04 -13.57
N VAL A 22 26.60 -26.24 -12.48
CA VAL A 22 25.26 -25.72 -12.32
C VAL A 22 25.37 -24.20 -12.32
N VAL A 23 25.29 -23.60 -13.50
CA VAL A 23 24.99 -22.19 -13.64
C VAL A 23 23.55 -22.03 -13.19
N VAL A 24 23.37 -21.78 -11.89
CA VAL A 24 22.09 -21.35 -11.34
C VAL A 24 21.84 -19.98 -11.95
N GLY A 25 21.14 -19.96 -13.08
CA GLY A 25 20.59 -18.74 -13.65
C GLY A 25 19.63 -18.16 -12.62
N GLN A 26 20.05 -17.09 -11.89
CA GLN A 26 19.16 -16.40 -11.00
C GLN A 26 17.98 -15.86 -11.82
N ALA A 27 16.76 -16.16 -11.41
CA ALA A 27 15.56 -15.67 -12.05
C ALA A 27 15.58 -14.14 -12.12
N SER A 28 14.97 -13.57 -13.17
CA SER A 28 14.79 -12.13 -13.28
C SER A 28 14.01 -11.63 -12.04
N GLU A 29 14.51 -10.57 -11.39
CA GLU A 29 13.84 -9.95 -10.25
C GLU A 29 12.53 -9.25 -10.68
N VAL A 30 12.38 -8.96 -11.97
CA VAL A 30 11.19 -8.31 -12.55
C VAL A 30 10.57 -9.21 -13.61
N ARG A 31 9.26 -9.38 -13.53
CA ARG A 31 8.45 -10.13 -14.50
C ARG A 31 7.21 -9.35 -14.89
N THR A 32 6.69 -9.60 -16.07
CA THR A 32 5.58 -8.86 -16.63
C THR A 32 4.52 -9.79 -17.20
N SER A 33 3.25 -9.52 -16.89
CA SER A 33 2.07 -10.09 -17.57
C SER A 33 1.43 -9.02 -18.47
N ILE A 34 0.29 -9.32 -19.08
CA ILE A 34 -0.40 -8.36 -19.96
C ILE A 34 -0.90 -7.12 -19.19
N ASP A 35 -1.22 -7.28 -17.90
CA ASP A 35 -1.82 -6.25 -17.03
C ASP A 35 -1.02 -5.94 -15.76
N SER A 36 0.13 -6.61 -15.52
CA SER A 36 0.91 -6.41 -14.29
C SER A 36 2.43 -6.46 -14.49
N VAL A 37 3.15 -5.86 -13.54
CA VAL A 37 4.60 -5.99 -13.37
C VAL A 37 4.87 -6.50 -11.95
N SER A 38 5.64 -7.57 -11.83
CA SER A 38 5.93 -8.26 -10.58
C SER A 38 7.38 -8.07 -10.16
N TYR A 39 7.60 -7.67 -8.91
CA TYR A 39 8.89 -7.40 -8.29
C TYR A 39 9.15 -8.38 -7.15
N SER A 40 10.22 -9.17 -7.24
CA SER A 40 10.60 -10.16 -6.23
C SER A 40 11.22 -9.50 -4.98
N LEU A 41 10.76 -9.89 -3.79
CA LEU A 41 11.34 -9.47 -2.50
C LEU A 41 12.45 -10.41 -2.00
N ALA A 42 12.81 -11.46 -2.73
CA ALA A 42 13.77 -12.48 -2.28
C ALA A 42 15.17 -11.93 -1.95
N ASN A 43 15.56 -10.83 -2.59
CA ASN A 43 16.84 -10.16 -2.38
C ASN A 43 16.71 -8.78 -1.73
N ASP A 44 15.52 -8.38 -1.29
CA ASP A 44 15.33 -7.14 -0.56
C ASP A 44 15.64 -7.35 0.93
N LEU A 45 16.76 -6.79 1.41
CA LEU A 45 17.17 -6.91 2.80
C LEU A 45 16.32 -6.05 3.73
N GLN A 46 15.77 -4.94 3.24
CA GLN A 46 14.85 -4.12 4.03
C GLN A 46 13.56 -4.88 4.32
N ALA A 47 13.11 -5.73 3.39
CA ALA A 47 11.95 -6.60 3.63
C ALA A 47 12.17 -7.64 4.74
N THR A 48 13.41 -7.96 5.10
CA THR A 48 13.70 -8.97 6.14
C THR A 48 13.68 -8.42 7.56
N THR A 49 13.98 -7.14 7.75
CA THR A 49 14.02 -6.47 9.06
C THR A 49 12.97 -5.38 9.19
N GLY A 50 12.54 -4.82 8.06
CA GLY A 50 11.66 -3.68 7.94
C GLY A 50 10.18 -4.05 7.88
N SER A 51 9.38 -3.00 7.74
CA SER A 51 7.95 -3.05 7.55
C SER A 51 7.57 -3.27 6.08
N LEU A 52 6.29 -3.49 5.81
CA LEU A 52 5.76 -3.54 4.45
C LEU A 52 5.94 -2.20 3.73
N ALA A 53 5.83 -1.06 4.43
CA ALA A 53 6.15 0.26 3.89
C ALA A 53 7.61 0.34 3.39
N ASP A 54 8.56 -0.22 4.14
CA ASP A 54 9.98 -0.23 3.75
C ASP A 54 10.22 -1.06 2.46
N ALA A 55 9.52 -2.17 2.30
CA ALA A 55 9.58 -2.96 1.07
C ALA A 55 8.91 -2.26 -0.13
N LEU A 56 7.76 -1.63 0.08
CA LEU A 56 7.03 -0.90 -0.96
C LEU A 56 7.83 0.29 -1.49
N ARG A 57 8.60 0.99 -0.63
CA ARG A 57 9.49 2.10 -1.04
C ARG A 57 10.55 1.68 -2.06
N ASN A 58 10.91 0.40 -2.12
CA ASN A 58 11.88 -0.13 -3.08
C ASN A 58 11.25 -0.56 -4.42
N VAL A 59 9.91 -0.53 -4.53
CA VAL A 59 9.18 -0.96 -5.74
C VAL A 59 9.02 0.22 -6.70
N PRO A 60 9.39 0.08 -7.99
CA PRO A 60 9.10 1.09 -9.01
C PRO A 60 7.62 1.46 -9.07
N SER A 61 7.32 2.69 -9.42
CA SER A 61 5.97 3.28 -9.48
C SER A 61 5.29 3.52 -8.13
N VAL A 62 5.79 2.95 -7.03
CA VAL A 62 5.16 3.02 -5.69
C VAL A 62 5.88 4.06 -4.84
N ASP A 63 5.17 5.05 -4.33
CA ASP A 63 5.66 6.01 -3.34
C ASP A 63 5.02 5.72 -1.98
N VAL A 64 5.78 5.81 -0.89
CA VAL A 64 5.27 5.68 0.48
C VAL A 64 5.88 6.79 1.32
N ASP A 65 5.03 7.67 1.82
CA ASP A 65 5.46 8.80 2.64
C ASP A 65 5.94 8.37 4.05
N PRO A 66 6.48 9.29 4.87
CA PRO A 66 6.90 8.98 6.23
C PRO A 66 5.77 8.44 7.12
N GLN A 67 4.53 8.84 6.88
CA GLN A 67 3.35 8.46 7.63
C GLN A 67 2.75 7.11 7.18
N GLY A 68 3.26 6.52 6.07
CA GLY A 68 2.79 5.24 5.53
C GLY A 68 1.72 5.35 4.45
N ALA A 69 1.38 6.56 3.99
CA ALA A 69 0.46 6.74 2.88
C ALA A 69 1.12 6.32 1.56
N VAL A 70 0.42 5.49 0.78
CA VAL A 70 0.92 4.90 -0.48
C VAL A 70 0.31 5.60 -1.67
N SER A 71 1.14 5.90 -2.68
CA SER A 71 0.68 6.36 -3.98
C SER A 71 1.33 5.58 -5.13
N LEU A 72 0.67 5.55 -6.29
CA LEU A 72 1.18 5.03 -7.55
C LEU A 72 1.31 6.17 -8.56
N ARG A 73 2.56 6.51 -8.94
CA ARG A 73 2.84 7.61 -9.87
C ARG A 73 2.17 8.92 -9.44
N GLY A 74 2.18 9.23 -8.12
CA GLY A 74 1.60 10.43 -7.55
C GLY A 74 0.09 10.38 -7.25
N ASP A 75 -0.60 9.30 -7.60
CA ASP A 75 -2.01 9.09 -7.22
C ASP A 75 -2.09 8.26 -5.94
N SER A 76 -2.65 8.83 -4.87
CA SER A 76 -2.76 8.21 -3.55
C SER A 76 -3.93 7.23 -3.43
N ASN A 77 -4.85 7.24 -4.39
CA ASN A 77 -5.96 6.30 -4.40
C ASN A 77 -5.53 4.95 -4.98
N VAL A 78 -4.92 4.13 -4.16
CA VAL A 78 -4.36 2.82 -4.50
C VAL A 78 -5.07 1.73 -3.71
N THR A 79 -5.52 0.68 -4.41
CA THR A 79 -6.04 -0.53 -3.78
C THR A 79 -4.89 -1.50 -3.47
N ILE A 80 -4.80 -1.97 -2.22
CA ILE A 80 -3.81 -2.97 -1.81
C ILE A 80 -4.51 -4.30 -1.59
N LEU A 81 -4.05 -5.31 -2.32
CA LEU A 81 -4.55 -6.68 -2.24
C LEU A 81 -3.50 -7.61 -1.61
N VAL A 82 -3.95 -8.70 -1.02
CA VAL A 82 -3.12 -9.83 -0.60
C VAL A 82 -3.60 -11.07 -1.35
N ASP A 83 -2.71 -11.67 -2.14
CA ASP A 83 -3.03 -12.82 -3.02
C ASP A 83 -4.26 -12.57 -3.92
N GLY A 84 -4.34 -11.35 -4.48
CA GLY A 84 -5.41 -10.92 -5.39
C GLY A 84 -6.71 -10.48 -4.69
N ARG A 85 -6.72 -10.29 -3.36
CA ARG A 85 -7.93 -10.02 -2.56
C ARG A 85 -7.78 -8.81 -1.67
N PRO A 86 -8.83 -8.01 -1.46
CA PRO A 86 -8.83 -6.98 -0.45
C PRO A 86 -8.52 -7.56 0.93
N SER A 87 -7.74 -6.84 1.73
CA SER A 87 -7.42 -7.20 3.10
C SER A 87 -7.95 -6.13 4.04
N GLY A 88 -8.74 -6.51 5.04
CA GLY A 88 -9.34 -5.57 5.98
C GLY A 88 -8.30 -4.67 6.66
N VAL A 89 -7.13 -5.22 7.00
CA VAL A 89 -6.04 -4.46 7.63
C VAL A 89 -5.36 -3.46 6.68
N LEU A 90 -5.42 -3.69 5.37
CA LEU A 90 -4.82 -2.83 4.34
C LEU A 90 -5.86 -1.97 3.61
N SER A 91 -7.03 -1.82 4.22
CA SER A 91 -8.12 -0.95 3.77
C SER A 91 -8.63 -0.11 4.97
N GLY A 92 -9.13 1.10 4.72
CA GLY A 92 -9.64 2.00 5.76
C GLY A 92 -8.55 2.84 6.45
N GLU A 93 -8.92 3.48 7.55
CA GLU A 93 -8.13 4.52 8.24
C GLU A 93 -6.80 4.00 8.82
N GLY A 94 -6.77 2.78 9.35
CA GLY A 94 -5.56 2.16 9.92
C GLY A 94 -4.55 1.66 8.90
N ARG A 95 -4.79 1.82 7.57
CA ARG A 95 -3.92 1.27 6.51
C ARG A 95 -2.48 1.74 6.60
N ALA A 96 -2.26 3.01 6.84
CA ALA A 96 -0.93 3.61 6.91
C ALA A 96 -0.12 3.03 8.08
N GLN A 97 -0.71 2.97 9.26
CA GLN A 97 -0.10 2.36 10.45
C GLN A 97 0.16 0.87 10.23
N ALA A 98 -0.78 0.17 9.60
CA ALA A 98 -0.59 -1.23 9.25
C ALA A 98 0.61 -1.43 8.32
N LEU A 99 0.79 -0.61 7.30
CA LEU A 99 1.94 -0.69 6.41
C LEU A 99 3.27 -0.44 7.12
N LEU A 100 3.30 0.47 8.09
CA LEU A 100 4.49 0.77 8.90
C LEU A 100 4.82 -0.35 9.90
N GLN A 101 3.85 -1.16 10.34
CA GLN A 101 4.03 -2.19 11.37
C GLN A 101 4.05 -3.63 10.82
N LEU A 102 3.34 -3.91 9.72
CA LEU A 102 3.29 -5.26 9.16
C LEU A 102 4.67 -5.68 8.61
N PRO A 103 5.15 -6.88 8.93
CA PRO A 103 6.43 -7.37 8.43
C PRO A 103 6.35 -7.69 6.93
N ALA A 104 7.31 -7.20 6.16
CA ALA A 104 7.37 -7.44 4.72
C ALA A 104 7.85 -8.84 4.34
N ASP A 105 8.57 -9.53 5.21
CA ASP A 105 9.21 -10.81 4.94
C ASP A 105 8.24 -11.98 4.69
N ARG A 106 6.97 -11.80 4.99
CA ARG A 106 5.91 -12.79 4.69
C ARG A 106 5.53 -12.82 3.21
N TYR A 107 5.89 -11.80 2.44
CA TYR A 107 5.58 -11.72 1.01
C TYR A 107 6.76 -12.19 0.15
N ALA A 108 6.44 -12.89 -0.94
CA ALA A 108 7.44 -13.35 -1.91
C ALA A 108 7.74 -12.27 -2.95
N ARG A 109 6.69 -11.54 -3.35
CA ARG A 109 6.77 -10.51 -4.40
C ARG A 109 5.63 -9.50 -4.27
N ILE A 110 5.82 -8.37 -4.93
CA ILE A 110 4.82 -7.31 -5.08
C ILE A 110 4.48 -7.18 -6.56
N GLU A 111 3.19 -7.24 -6.90
CA GLU A 111 2.70 -7.02 -8.25
C GLU A 111 2.06 -5.63 -8.33
N VAL A 112 2.48 -4.84 -9.30
CA VAL A 112 1.94 -3.51 -9.56
C VAL A 112 1.14 -3.55 -10.85
N MET A 113 -0.12 -3.14 -10.75
CA MET A 113 -1.06 -3.05 -11.86
C MET A 113 -1.57 -1.62 -11.94
N THR A 114 -1.03 -0.85 -12.86
CA THR A 114 -1.45 0.55 -13.09
C THR A 114 -2.73 0.64 -13.91
N ASN A 115 -2.93 -0.33 -14.81
CA ASN A 115 -4.18 -0.54 -15.56
C ASN A 115 -4.64 -2.01 -15.41
N PRO A 116 -5.21 -2.42 -14.26
CA PRO A 116 -5.68 -3.79 -14.05
C PRO A 116 -6.86 -4.11 -14.96
N SER A 117 -7.01 -5.41 -15.27
CA SER A 117 -8.15 -5.91 -16.08
C SER A 117 -9.48 -5.82 -15.31
N ALA A 118 -10.61 -5.93 -16.00
CA ALA A 118 -11.96 -5.90 -15.42
C ALA A 118 -12.25 -7.02 -14.40
N ALA A 119 -11.37 -8.01 -14.28
CA ALA A 119 -11.44 -9.04 -13.24
C ALA A 119 -11.09 -8.52 -11.84
N TYR A 120 -10.47 -7.34 -11.74
CA TYR A 120 -10.20 -6.64 -10.48
C TYR A 120 -11.23 -5.54 -10.25
N SER A 121 -11.45 -5.18 -8.98
CA SER A 121 -12.28 -4.03 -8.65
C SER A 121 -11.75 -2.76 -9.34
N PRO A 122 -12.62 -1.90 -9.90
CA PRO A 122 -12.24 -0.62 -10.46
C PRO A 122 -11.86 0.41 -9.39
N GLU A 123 -12.06 0.09 -8.10
CA GLU A 123 -11.65 0.93 -6.98
C GLU A 123 -10.15 1.17 -6.99
N GLY A 124 -9.74 2.42 -6.75
CA GLY A 124 -8.34 2.82 -6.80
C GLY A 124 -7.92 3.36 -8.16
N SER A 125 -8.09 4.68 -8.38
CA SER A 125 -7.73 5.37 -9.62
C SER A 125 -6.24 5.27 -9.95
N GLY A 126 -5.37 5.24 -8.94
CA GLY A 126 -3.94 5.05 -9.07
C GLY A 126 -3.53 3.66 -9.56
N GLY A 127 -4.36 2.64 -9.30
CA GLY A 127 -4.09 1.25 -9.64
C GLY A 127 -4.17 0.30 -8.46
N VAL A 128 -3.58 -0.88 -8.63
CA VAL A 128 -3.61 -1.97 -7.65
C VAL A 128 -2.19 -2.42 -7.32
N ILE A 129 -1.90 -2.57 -6.04
CA ILE A 129 -0.71 -3.26 -5.52
C ILE A 129 -1.15 -4.59 -4.94
N ASN A 130 -0.68 -5.70 -5.50
CA ASN A 130 -1.01 -7.03 -5.04
C ASN A 130 0.20 -7.67 -4.34
N LEU A 131 0.07 -7.94 -3.07
CA LEU A 131 1.08 -8.53 -2.21
C LEU A 131 0.94 -10.07 -2.27
N ILE A 132 1.87 -10.74 -2.90
CA ILE A 132 1.83 -12.20 -3.02
C ILE A 132 2.59 -12.81 -1.86
N THR A 133 1.90 -13.59 -1.05
CA THR A 133 2.50 -14.29 0.10
C THR A 133 3.47 -15.39 -0.36
N LYS A 134 4.41 -15.74 0.51
CA LYS A 134 5.31 -16.87 0.24
C LYS A 134 4.51 -18.16 0.14
N PRO A 135 4.82 -19.04 -0.84
CA PRO A 135 4.14 -20.33 -0.97
C PRO A 135 4.18 -21.12 0.34
N THR A 136 3.02 -21.64 0.72
CA THR A 136 2.85 -22.38 1.96
C THR A 136 3.14 -23.87 1.80
N ALA A 137 3.06 -24.40 0.58
CA ALA A 137 3.29 -25.81 0.32
C ALA A 137 4.75 -26.22 0.56
N PRO A 138 5.03 -27.34 1.26
CA PRO A 138 6.34 -27.92 1.34
C PRO A 138 6.86 -28.24 -0.06
N ARG A 139 8.18 -28.11 -0.27
CA ARG A 139 8.82 -28.47 -1.52
C ARG A 139 8.69 -29.96 -1.81
N ALA A 140 8.77 -30.34 -3.11
CA ALA A 140 8.84 -31.72 -3.51
C ALA A 140 9.94 -32.47 -2.73
N GLY A 141 9.56 -33.52 -2.00
CA GLY A 141 10.46 -34.31 -1.14
C GLY A 141 10.60 -33.84 0.30
N SER A 142 9.94 -32.73 0.73
CA SER A 142 9.89 -32.31 2.14
C SER A 142 8.44 -32.31 2.63
N THR A 143 8.19 -32.85 3.82
CA THR A 143 6.88 -32.79 4.48
C THR A 143 6.70 -31.57 5.38
N SER A 144 7.76 -30.83 5.65
CA SER A 144 7.72 -29.62 6.50
C SER A 144 8.83 -28.62 6.16
N THR A 145 8.50 -27.34 6.30
CA THR A 145 9.44 -26.22 6.18
C THR A 145 9.15 -25.22 7.29
N GLY A 146 10.14 -24.43 7.69
CA GLY A 146 9.95 -23.38 8.68
C GLY A 146 11.07 -22.35 8.66
N SER A 147 10.82 -21.20 9.27
CA SER A 147 11.85 -20.20 9.54
C SER A 147 11.59 -19.51 10.88
N VAL A 148 12.67 -19.15 11.55
CA VAL A 148 12.66 -18.29 12.73
C VAL A 148 13.57 -17.12 12.46
N ARG A 149 13.10 -15.91 12.75
CA ARG A 149 13.87 -14.69 12.60
C ARG A 149 13.79 -13.88 13.89
N ALA A 150 14.93 -13.28 14.28
CA ALA A 150 14.97 -12.34 15.38
C ALA A 150 15.93 -11.19 15.01
N ASN A 151 15.49 -9.95 15.19
CA ASN A 151 16.25 -8.75 14.95
C ASN A 151 16.17 -7.83 16.17
N ILE A 152 17.27 -7.19 16.49
CA ILE A 152 17.37 -6.15 17.54
C ILE A 152 17.88 -4.89 16.85
N GLY A 153 17.27 -3.75 17.15
CA GLY A 153 17.67 -2.44 16.64
C GLY A 153 18.02 -1.46 17.76
N ASP A 154 18.51 -0.31 17.35
CA ASP A 154 18.73 0.83 18.23
C ASP A 154 17.39 1.39 18.77
N GLY A 155 17.43 2.24 19.81
CA GLY A 155 16.25 2.89 20.37
C GLY A 155 15.19 1.93 20.92
N GLY A 156 15.55 0.74 21.38
CA GLY A 156 14.60 -0.24 21.93
C GLY A 156 13.83 -1.07 20.87
N ARG A 157 14.16 -0.92 19.61
CA ARG A 157 13.52 -1.64 18.49
C ARG A 157 13.86 -3.13 18.48
N TRP A 158 12.88 -3.96 18.23
CA TRP A 158 13.11 -5.37 17.93
C TRP A 158 11.93 -5.99 17.18
N ASN A 159 12.19 -7.08 16.49
CA ASN A 159 11.14 -7.91 15.93
C ASN A 159 11.51 -9.39 15.91
N VAL A 160 10.49 -10.24 16.02
CA VAL A 160 10.61 -11.68 15.94
C VAL A 160 9.53 -12.21 14.99
N GLY A 161 9.87 -13.25 14.24
CA GLY A 161 8.91 -13.91 13.36
C GLY A 161 9.18 -15.40 13.26
N VAL A 162 8.10 -16.17 13.23
CA VAL A 162 8.12 -17.62 13.03
C VAL A 162 7.13 -17.95 11.94
N SER A 163 7.55 -18.76 10.97
CA SER A 163 6.65 -19.27 9.94
C SER A 163 6.95 -20.73 9.66
N GLY A 164 5.94 -21.48 9.21
CA GLY A 164 6.14 -22.86 8.85
C GLY A 164 4.96 -23.47 8.11
N SER A 165 5.23 -24.57 7.42
CA SER A 165 4.20 -25.38 6.81
C SER A 165 4.53 -26.86 6.91
N ARG A 166 3.48 -27.68 6.95
CA ARG A 166 3.56 -29.14 6.97
C ARG A 166 2.48 -29.73 6.08
N GLN A 167 2.88 -30.64 5.23
CA GLN A 167 1.98 -31.44 4.41
C GLN A 167 1.90 -32.86 4.97
N ASP A 168 0.68 -33.36 5.14
CA ASP A 168 0.39 -34.73 5.55
C ASP A 168 -0.74 -35.29 4.64
N GLY A 169 -0.35 -36.09 3.67
CA GLY A 169 -1.27 -36.57 2.64
C GLY A 169 -1.99 -35.45 1.88
N PRO A 170 -3.32 -35.39 1.93
CA PRO A 170 -4.10 -34.35 1.22
C PRO A 170 -4.15 -33.01 1.99
N LEU A 171 -3.72 -32.97 3.26
CA LEU A 171 -3.77 -31.78 4.11
C LEU A 171 -2.43 -31.05 4.14
N THR A 172 -2.44 -29.75 3.88
CA THR A 172 -1.34 -28.84 4.14
C THR A 172 -1.77 -27.84 5.18
N LEU A 173 -1.01 -27.74 6.26
CA LEU A 173 -1.17 -26.72 7.30
C LEU A 173 0.00 -25.75 7.21
N SER A 174 -0.27 -24.46 7.26
CA SER A 174 0.75 -23.42 7.29
C SER A 174 0.35 -22.31 8.24
N GLY A 175 1.33 -21.65 8.82
CA GLY A 175 1.09 -20.54 9.70
C GLY A 175 2.29 -19.62 9.81
N ASP A 176 2.02 -18.39 10.18
CA ASP A 176 3.00 -17.37 10.51
C ASP A 176 2.55 -16.58 11.75
N LEU A 177 3.52 -16.26 12.58
CA LEU A 177 3.38 -15.40 13.75
C LEU A 177 4.54 -14.42 13.77
N SER A 178 4.27 -13.16 13.96
CA SER A 178 5.32 -12.14 14.12
C SER A 178 4.89 -11.08 15.11
N TYR A 179 5.89 -10.49 15.75
CA TYR A 179 5.73 -9.37 16.66
C TYR A 179 6.86 -8.37 16.47
N ARG A 180 6.56 -7.07 16.58
CA ARG A 180 7.49 -5.96 16.35
C ARG A 180 7.26 -4.86 17.37
N ILE A 181 8.34 -4.24 17.83
CA ILE A 181 8.36 -2.95 18.54
C ILE A 181 9.20 -1.99 17.71
N ASP A 182 8.65 -0.84 17.37
CA ASP A 182 9.30 0.20 16.58
C ASP A 182 8.86 1.59 17.04
N PRO A 183 9.44 2.13 18.13
CA PRO A 183 9.11 3.47 18.63
C PRO A 183 9.45 4.54 17.59
N ILE A 184 8.60 5.55 17.50
CA ILE A 184 8.77 6.71 16.64
C ILE A 184 8.79 8.00 17.44
N SER A 185 9.54 8.98 16.90
CA SER A 185 9.61 10.34 17.41
C SER A 185 9.37 11.28 16.23
N ILE A 186 8.43 12.21 16.39
CA ILE A 186 8.02 13.16 15.35
C ILE A 186 8.16 14.55 15.92
N GLU A 187 8.97 15.38 15.27
CA GLU A 187 8.96 16.82 15.48
C GLU A 187 8.03 17.45 14.42
N PHE A 188 7.07 18.19 14.88
CA PHE A 188 6.10 18.89 14.05
C PHE A 188 6.26 20.39 14.22
N LEU A 189 6.56 21.08 13.12
CA LEU A 189 6.72 22.53 13.07
C LEU A 189 5.68 23.10 12.11
N ARG A 190 4.96 24.13 12.56
CA ARG A 190 3.98 24.84 11.72
C ARG A 190 4.14 26.33 11.90
N GLN A 191 4.15 27.03 10.79
CA GLN A 191 4.00 28.49 10.74
C GLN A 191 2.78 28.82 9.90
N ARG A 192 1.84 29.56 10.45
CA ARG A 192 0.62 30.00 9.79
C ARG A 192 0.47 31.50 9.88
N ASP A 193 0.45 32.15 8.73
CA ASP A 193 0.17 33.56 8.55
C ASP A 193 -1.29 33.74 8.12
N GLN A 194 -2.10 34.43 8.93
CA GLN A 194 -3.45 34.83 8.57
C GLN A 194 -3.40 36.13 7.81
N LEU A 195 -4.10 36.20 6.67
CA LEU A 195 -4.07 37.34 5.75
C LEU A 195 -5.44 38.00 5.64
N ASP A 196 -5.43 39.31 5.45
CA ASP A 196 -6.62 40.07 5.07
C ASP A 196 -6.95 39.74 3.58
N PRO A 197 -8.11 39.16 3.26
CA PRO A 197 -8.42 38.66 1.91
C PRO A 197 -8.55 39.78 0.86
N ALA A 198 -8.77 41.04 1.28
CA ALA A 198 -8.92 42.17 0.38
C ALA A 198 -7.58 42.82 0.03
N THR A 199 -6.62 42.80 0.93
CA THR A 199 -5.34 43.51 0.78
C THR A 199 -4.13 42.58 0.73
N GLY A 200 -4.28 41.30 1.12
CA GLY A 200 -3.19 40.36 1.31
C GLY A 200 -2.25 40.73 2.47
N ALA A 201 -2.63 41.69 3.33
CA ALA A 201 -1.81 42.12 4.44
C ALA A 201 -1.85 41.09 5.58
N LEU A 202 -0.72 40.89 6.26
CA LEU A 202 -0.64 40.05 7.44
C LEU A 202 -1.55 40.58 8.54
N ILE A 203 -2.34 39.73 9.17
CA ILE A 203 -3.16 40.00 10.36
C ILE A 203 -2.45 39.45 11.59
N THR A 204 -2.15 38.17 11.62
CA THR A 204 -1.42 37.46 12.69
C THR A 204 -0.52 36.40 12.12
N SER A 205 0.56 36.05 12.83
CA SER A 205 1.40 34.90 12.56
C SER A 205 1.40 33.96 13.75
N THR A 206 1.13 32.68 13.54
CA THR A 206 1.12 31.64 14.57
C THR A 206 2.22 30.62 14.28
N ASP A 207 3.12 30.47 15.26
CA ASP A 207 4.15 29.43 15.26
C ASP A 207 3.75 28.31 16.21
N VAL A 208 3.89 27.08 15.76
CA VAL A 208 3.63 25.85 16.55
C VAL A 208 4.86 24.96 16.46
N ALA A 209 5.38 24.54 17.60
CA ALA A 209 6.42 23.54 17.70
C ALA A 209 5.94 22.41 18.62
N GLN A 210 5.81 21.20 18.11
CA GLN A 210 5.35 20.03 18.86
C GLN A 210 6.34 18.88 18.74
N GLN A 211 6.52 18.14 19.84
CA GLN A 211 7.24 16.87 19.88
C GLN A 211 6.22 15.77 20.21
N ILE A 212 6.25 14.69 19.43
CA ILE A 212 5.42 13.49 19.63
C ILE A 212 6.37 12.31 19.77
N ASP A 213 6.41 11.71 20.95
CA ASP A 213 7.15 10.47 21.19
C ASP A 213 6.16 9.35 21.42
N GLN A 214 6.25 8.27 20.64
CA GLN A 214 5.27 7.21 20.62
C GLN A 214 5.94 5.84 20.59
N ASP A 215 5.60 4.99 21.56
CA ASP A 215 5.91 3.57 21.55
C ASP A 215 4.87 2.84 20.72
N GLN A 216 5.32 2.17 19.67
CA GLN A 216 4.46 1.38 18.81
C GLN A 216 4.85 -0.09 18.81
N ASN A 217 3.85 -0.94 18.87
CA ASN A 217 4.04 -2.37 18.78
C ASN A 217 2.97 -3.02 17.90
N GLY A 218 3.30 -4.13 17.27
CA GLY A 218 2.37 -4.82 16.40
C GLY A 218 2.60 -6.32 16.35
N GLY A 219 1.51 -7.08 16.46
CA GLY A 219 1.48 -8.53 16.34
C GLY A 219 0.63 -8.99 15.17
N VAL A 220 1.06 -10.01 14.45
CA VAL A 220 0.32 -10.62 13.33
C VAL A 220 0.36 -12.12 13.45
N ALA A 221 -0.78 -12.77 13.25
CA ALA A 221 -0.91 -14.21 13.19
C ALA A 221 -1.76 -14.63 11.99
N ARG A 222 -1.37 -15.71 11.31
CA ARG A 222 -2.16 -16.33 10.24
C ARG A 222 -2.02 -17.84 10.34
N LEU A 223 -3.13 -18.56 10.12
CA LEU A 223 -3.20 -20.00 9.99
C LEU A 223 -4.00 -20.34 8.74
N THR A 224 -3.45 -21.16 7.86
CA THR A 224 -4.09 -21.64 6.63
C THR A 224 -4.10 -23.16 6.60
N ALA A 225 -5.25 -23.73 6.29
CA ALA A 225 -5.45 -25.14 6.05
C ALA A 225 -5.90 -25.36 4.61
N GLU A 226 -5.14 -26.11 3.84
CA GLU A 226 -5.48 -26.52 2.49
C GLU A 226 -5.75 -28.03 2.48
N TYR A 227 -6.89 -28.44 1.98
CA TYR A 227 -7.29 -29.83 1.91
C TYR A 227 -7.66 -30.22 0.47
N ARG A 228 -6.91 -31.16 -0.10
CA ARG A 228 -7.21 -31.78 -1.38
C ARG A 228 -8.34 -32.78 -1.22
N LEU A 229 -9.58 -32.33 -1.48
CA LEU A 229 -10.79 -33.18 -1.39
C LEU A 229 -10.76 -34.27 -2.47
N THR A 230 -10.34 -33.89 -3.70
CA THR A 230 -10.06 -34.79 -4.82
C THR A 230 -8.82 -34.28 -5.57
N GLU A 231 -8.35 -35.00 -6.59
CA GLU A 231 -7.26 -34.51 -7.48
C GLU A 231 -7.62 -33.18 -8.17
N LYS A 232 -8.91 -32.89 -8.32
CA LYS A 232 -9.44 -31.70 -9.02
C LYS A 232 -10.05 -30.65 -8.09
N THR A 233 -10.29 -30.98 -6.82
CA THR A 233 -11.01 -30.09 -5.90
C THR A 233 -10.19 -29.84 -4.66
N GLN A 234 -9.91 -28.57 -4.38
CA GLN A 234 -9.18 -28.09 -3.22
C GLN A 234 -10.07 -27.17 -2.36
N LEU A 235 -10.02 -27.38 -1.09
CA LEU A 235 -10.61 -26.50 -0.06
C LEU A 235 -9.47 -25.74 0.62
N THR A 236 -9.66 -24.46 0.86
CA THR A 236 -8.75 -23.63 1.65
C THR A 236 -9.55 -22.91 2.71
N ALA A 237 -9.10 -22.99 3.95
CA ALA A 237 -9.61 -22.19 5.06
C ALA A 237 -8.45 -21.40 5.68
N GLU A 238 -8.65 -20.12 5.88
CA GLU A 238 -7.67 -19.21 6.48
C GLU A 238 -8.32 -18.43 7.62
N VAL A 239 -7.58 -18.28 8.72
CA VAL A 239 -7.89 -17.33 9.79
C VAL A 239 -6.64 -16.46 9.98
N ARG A 240 -6.86 -15.15 10.07
CA ARG A 240 -5.80 -14.17 10.31
C ARG A 240 -6.23 -13.18 11.37
N GLY A 241 -5.25 -12.65 12.08
CA GLY A 241 -5.45 -11.58 13.04
C GLY A 241 -4.22 -10.71 13.14
N ASN A 242 -4.42 -9.45 13.42
CA ASN A 242 -3.36 -8.54 13.81
C ASN A 242 -3.88 -7.58 14.86
N ARG A 243 -2.93 -7.07 15.66
CA ARG A 243 -3.15 -5.99 16.61
C ARG A 243 -1.95 -5.07 16.58
N ILE A 244 -2.21 -3.77 16.53
CA ILE A 244 -1.22 -2.70 16.53
C ILE A 244 -1.63 -1.72 17.61
N ASP A 245 -0.76 -1.52 18.57
CA ASP A 245 -0.96 -0.58 19.69
C ASP A 245 0.10 0.52 19.61
N GLY A 246 -0.27 1.72 20.02
CA GLY A 246 0.66 2.82 20.20
C GLY A 246 0.22 3.68 21.37
N ASP A 247 1.16 3.94 22.28
CA ASP A 247 1.00 4.87 23.40
C ASP A 247 2.07 5.93 23.29
N GLY A 248 1.71 7.20 23.45
CA GLY A 248 2.65 8.30 23.28
C GLY A 248 2.30 9.53 24.10
N TYR A 249 3.25 10.45 24.09
CA TYR A 249 3.13 11.75 24.72
C TYR A 249 3.37 12.84 23.68
N VAL A 250 2.54 13.86 23.73
CA VAL A 250 2.64 15.06 22.89
C VAL A 250 2.94 16.26 23.78
N ASP A 251 3.91 17.06 23.40
CA ASP A 251 4.25 18.32 24.03
C ASP A 251 4.43 19.40 22.97
N GLY A 252 3.87 20.60 23.17
CA GLY A 252 3.92 21.63 22.16
C GLY A 252 3.66 23.04 22.66
N LEU A 253 4.39 24.01 22.09
CA LEU A 253 4.25 25.43 22.29
C LEU A 253 3.55 26.06 21.07
N PHE A 254 2.55 26.90 21.37
CA PHE A 254 1.78 27.68 20.40
C PHE A 254 1.93 29.15 20.68
N GLU A 255 2.42 29.93 19.73
CA GLU A 255 2.62 31.40 19.89
C GLU A 255 1.98 32.13 18.71
N THR A 256 1.07 33.08 18.99
CA THR A 256 0.48 33.98 18.00
C THR A 256 0.95 35.41 18.23
N ARG A 257 1.41 36.03 17.16
CA ARG A 257 1.92 37.42 17.16
C ARG A 257 1.09 38.29 16.22
N ASP A 258 0.94 39.57 16.57
CA ASP A 258 0.34 40.57 15.70
C ASP A 258 1.32 41.05 14.62
N VAL A 259 0.84 41.94 13.73
CA VAL A 259 1.63 42.55 12.65
C VAL A 259 2.86 43.33 13.14
N GLY A 260 2.86 43.80 14.39
CA GLY A 260 3.98 44.46 15.03
C GLY A 260 4.98 43.52 15.67
N GLY A 261 4.71 42.20 15.62
CA GLY A 261 5.50 41.16 16.29
C GLY A 261 5.24 41.00 17.78
N ALA A 262 4.24 41.71 18.35
CA ALA A 262 3.88 41.55 19.75
C ALA A 262 3.13 40.23 19.98
N LEU A 263 3.47 39.55 21.08
CA LEU A 263 2.81 38.29 21.46
C LEU A 263 1.37 38.56 21.89
N VAL A 264 0.42 37.96 21.15
CA VAL A 264 -1.03 38.09 21.41
C VAL A 264 -1.54 36.91 22.22
N THR A 265 -1.12 35.70 21.82
CA THR A 265 -1.50 34.47 22.52
C THR A 265 -0.29 33.55 22.61
N ALA A 266 -0.09 32.94 23.78
CA ALA A 266 0.86 31.84 23.94
C ALA A 266 0.29 30.82 24.94
N TYR A 267 0.44 29.55 24.63
CA TYR A 267 0.08 28.45 25.50
C TYR A 267 0.93 27.21 25.22
N GLU A 268 1.14 26.42 26.25
CA GLU A 268 1.69 25.07 26.14
C GLU A 268 0.54 24.08 26.11
N ARG A 269 0.66 23.05 25.29
CA ARG A 269 -0.31 21.94 25.20
C ARG A 269 0.44 20.64 25.27
N SER A 270 0.15 19.85 26.30
CA SER A 270 0.78 18.57 26.52
C SER A 270 -0.24 17.49 26.87
N GLY A 271 0.10 16.22 26.67
CA GLY A 271 -0.77 15.14 27.07
C GLY A 271 -0.48 13.80 26.45
N ASP A 272 -1.27 12.82 26.88
CA ASP A 272 -1.15 11.44 26.42
C ASP A 272 -1.98 11.18 25.17
N THR A 273 -1.47 10.35 24.28
CA THR A 273 -2.19 9.87 23.09
C THR A 273 -2.03 8.37 22.98
N GLY A 274 -3.08 7.69 22.56
CA GLY A 274 -3.07 6.25 22.38
C GLY A 274 -3.91 5.80 21.19
N PHE A 275 -3.54 4.70 20.58
CA PHE A 275 -4.37 4.03 19.59
C PHE A 275 -4.24 2.51 19.67
N ASN A 276 -5.31 1.83 19.30
CA ASN A 276 -5.36 0.39 19.10
C ASN A 276 -6.06 0.10 17.79
N PHE A 277 -5.39 -0.59 16.88
CA PHE A 277 -6.00 -1.13 15.67
C PHE A 277 -5.93 -2.63 15.70
N SER A 278 -7.06 -3.31 15.66
CA SER A 278 -7.13 -4.76 15.60
C SER A 278 -7.98 -5.23 14.43
N ASN A 279 -7.56 -6.34 13.83
CA ASN A 279 -8.31 -7.01 12.78
C ASN A 279 -8.38 -8.51 13.05
N ILE A 280 -9.53 -9.08 12.82
CA ILE A 280 -9.72 -10.52 12.68
C ILE A 280 -10.40 -10.81 11.36
N GLY A 281 -9.85 -11.77 10.59
CA GLY A 281 -10.40 -12.16 9.30
C GLY A 281 -10.46 -13.66 9.13
N ALA A 282 -11.45 -14.12 8.37
CA ALA A 282 -11.62 -15.51 7.99
C ALA A 282 -11.96 -15.61 6.50
N THR A 283 -11.38 -16.60 5.83
CA THR A 283 -11.66 -16.89 4.41
C THR A 283 -11.88 -18.38 4.24
N ALA A 284 -12.92 -18.75 3.48
CA ALA A 284 -13.17 -20.12 3.06
C ALA A 284 -13.29 -20.14 1.54
N ARG A 285 -12.51 -21.00 0.88
CA ARG A 285 -12.46 -21.08 -0.58
C ARG A 285 -12.54 -22.53 -1.05
N ILE A 286 -13.26 -22.73 -2.14
CA ILE A 286 -13.27 -23.97 -2.90
C ILE A 286 -12.83 -23.67 -4.34
N VAL A 287 -11.91 -24.48 -4.86
CA VAL A 287 -11.46 -24.44 -6.26
C VAL A 287 -11.69 -25.80 -6.88
N HIS A 288 -12.41 -25.84 -7.99
CA HIS A 288 -12.59 -27.04 -8.78
C HIS A 288 -11.91 -26.86 -10.15
N ARG A 289 -10.92 -27.71 -10.45
CA ARG A 289 -10.22 -27.75 -11.75
C ARG A 289 -10.86 -28.82 -12.63
N PHE A 290 -11.43 -28.42 -13.75
CA PHE A 290 -12.05 -29.35 -14.69
C PHE A 290 -11.00 -30.15 -15.46
N ASP A 291 -9.85 -29.51 -15.76
CA ASP A 291 -8.71 -30.08 -16.47
C ASP A 291 -7.38 -29.44 -16.01
N ASP A 292 -6.26 -29.90 -16.59
CA ASP A 292 -4.91 -29.37 -16.28
C ASP A 292 -4.54 -28.16 -17.16
N ALA A 293 -5.43 -27.70 -18.04
CA ALA A 293 -5.19 -26.56 -18.92
C ALA A 293 -5.56 -25.20 -18.27
N GLY A 294 -6.00 -25.21 -17.01
CA GLY A 294 -6.41 -24.01 -16.28
C GLY A 294 -7.91 -23.69 -16.41
N HIS A 295 -8.73 -24.69 -16.77
CA HIS A 295 -10.18 -24.58 -16.71
C HIS A 295 -10.63 -24.80 -15.28
N GLU A 296 -11.07 -23.72 -14.60
CA GLU A 296 -11.41 -23.78 -13.17
C GLU A 296 -12.63 -22.93 -12.80
N TRP A 297 -13.23 -23.29 -11.69
CA TRP A 297 -14.26 -22.53 -11.01
C TRP A 297 -13.91 -22.41 -9.53
N SER A 298 -13.89 -21.20 -9.03
CA SER A 298 -13.59 -20.90 -7.62
C SER A 298 -14.72 -20.13 -6.97
N ASN A 299 -14.99 -20.45 -5.71
CA ASN A 299 -15.92 -19.72 -4.86
C ASN A 299 -15.24 -19.41 -3.54
N GLU A 300 -15.46 -18.20 -3.03
CA GLU A 300 -14.85 -17.71 -1.82
C GLU A 300 -15.85 -16.95 -0.97
N LEU A 301 -15.82 -17.22 0.32
CA LEU A 301 -16.49 -16.45 1.37
C LEU A 301 -15.43 -15.77 2.21
N ARG A 302 -15.61 -14.49 2.51
CA ARG A 302 -14.71 -13.70 3.33
C ARG A 302 -15.48 -12.95 4.41
N PHE A 303 -14.86 -12.88 5.57
CA PHE A 303 -15.29 -12.07 6.70
C PHE A 303 -14.07 -11.35 7.27
N ASP A 304 -14.17 -10.04 7.48
CA ASP A 304 -13.19 -9.24 8.20
C ASP A 304 -13.91 -8.32 9.20
N ARG A 305 -13.33 -8.16 10.38
CA ARG A 305 -13.73 -7.16 11.35
C ARG A 305 -12.50 -6.39 11.78
N ASN A 306 -12.56 -5.09 11.63
CA ASN A 306 -11.59 -4.13 12.13
C ASN A 306 -12.22 -3.41 13.31
N ASP A 307 -11.52 -3.35 14.44
CA ASP A 307 -11.86 -2.48 15.57
C ASP A 307 -10.69 -1.49 15.71
N ASN A 308 -11.00 -0.21 15.86
CA ASN A 308 -10.06 0.88 16.09
C ASN A 308 -10.49 1.71 17.28
N GLU A 309 -9.54 1.99 18.15
CA GLU A 309 -9.71 2.86 19.29
C GLU A 309 -8.61 3.91 19.25
N THR A 310 -8.96 5.18 19.39
CA THR A 310 -8.00 6.25 19.55
C THR A 310 -8.42 7.12 20.72
N SER A 311 -7.45 7.55 21.52
CA SER A 311 -7.69 8.42 22.65
C SER A 311 -6.62 9.50 22.75
N SER A 312 -6.99 10.68 23.18
CA SER A 312 -6.06 11.72 23.57
C SER A 312 -6.56 12.46 24.81
N LEU A 313 -5.66 12.70 25.74
CA LEU A 313 -5.81 13.63 26.84
C LEU A 313 -4.88 14.80 26.56
N SER A 314 -5.38 16.04 26.57
CA SER A 314 -4.56 17.23 26.39
C SER A 314 -4.84 18.21 27.51
N ALA A 315 -3.79 18.71 28.13
CA ALA A 315 -3.82 19.84 29.05
C ALA A 315 -3.25 21.08 28.35
N THR A 316 -3.97 22.19 28.38
CA THR A 316 -3.54 23.49 27.85
C THR A 316 -3.27 24.40 28.98
N ASP A 317 -2.03 24.92 29.13
CA ASP A 317 -1.58 25.92 30.08
C ASP A 317 -1.40 27.26 29.35
N TYR A 318 -2.23 28.25 29.70
CA TYR A 318 -2.25 29.55 29.03
C TYR A 318 -1.22 30.50 29.64
N ILE A 319 -0.23 30.89 28.82
CA ILE A 319 0.86 31.82 29.20
C ILE A 319 0.46 33.26 28.93
N THR A 320 -0.17 33.53 27.77
CA THR A 320 -0.58 34.88 27.35
C THR A 320 -1.86 34.82 26.53
N PRO A 321 -2.95 35.49 26.92
CA PRO A 321 -3.16 35.99 28.29
C PRO A 321 -3.24 34.84 29.30
N GLU A 322 -2.80 35.05 30.54
CA GLU A 322 -2.96 34.05 31.60
C GLU A 322 -4.44 33.70 31.80
N ALA A 323 -4.77 32.41 31.76
CA ALA A 323 -6.13 31.91 31.95
C ALA A 323 -6.08 30.59 32.72
N ALA A 324 -7.24 30.09 33.15
CA ALA A 324 -7.32 28.77 33.79
C ALA A 324 -6.97 27.67 32.80
N ASP A 325 -6.30 26.64 33.27
CA ASP A 325 -5.97 25.44 32.50
C ASP A 325 -7.21 24.81 31.90
N LEU A 326 -7.05 24.25 30.70
CA LEU A 326 -8.10 23.55 29.97
C LEU A 326 -7.68 22.10 29.72
N TYR A 327 -8.53 21.16 30.13
CA TYR A 327 -8.35 19.74 29.88
C TYR A 327 -9.36 19.26 28.84
N GLU A 328 -8.85 18.60 27.83
CA GLU A 328 -9.62 18.04 26.72
C GLU A 328 -9.32 16.55 26.57
N ILE A 329 -10.38 15.74 26.49
CA ILE A 329 -10.28 14.30 26.30
C ILE A 329 -11.09 13.95 25.05
N ASN A 330 -10.44 13.37 24.05
CA ASN A 330 -11.09 12.86 22.86
C ASN A 330 -10.92 11.33 22.83
N ALA A 331 -12.03 10.59 22.72
CA ALA A 331 -12.05 9.14 22.59
C ALA A 331 -12.90 8.78 21.37
N ILE A 332 -12.32 8.02 20.46
CA ILE A 332 -12.97 7.54 19.23
C ILE A 332 -12.89 6.03 19.21
N GLU A 333 -14.05 5.38 19.15
CA GLU A 333 -14.17 3.94 18.95
C GLU A 333 -14.81 3.70 17.59
N GLY A 334 -14.13 2.93 16.74
CA GLY A 334 -14.61 2.56 15.42
C GLY A 334 -14.67 1.06 15.24
N ARG A 335 -15.66 0.60 14.49
CA ARG A 335 -15.77 -0.78 14.06
C ARG A 335 -16.12 -0.82 12.59
N GLN A 336 -15.45 -1.65 11.83
CA GLN A 336 -15.79 -1.90 10.44
C GLN A 336 -15.91 -3.39 10.19
N THR A 337 -17.09 -3.85 9.81
CA THR A 337 -17.34 -5.23 9.41
C THR A 337 -17.44 -5.32 7.89
N THR A 338 -16.66 -6.23 7.28
CA THR A 338 -16.71 -6.51 5.84
C THR A 338 -17.10 -7.95 5.59
N ARG A 339 -18.09 -8.18 4.75
CA ARG A 339 -18.49 -9.52 4.27
C ARG A 339 -18.33 -9.54 2.76
N GLY A 340 -17.74 -10.61 2.25
CA GLY A 340 -17.51 -10.76 0.82
C GLY A 340 -17.89 -12.14 0.31
N PHE A 341 -18.39 -12.19 -0.91
CA PHE A 341 -18.57 -13.41 -1.69
C PHE A 341 -18.04 -13.19 -3.10
N THR A 342 -17.21 -14.12 -3.58
CA THR A 342 -16.68 -14.08 -4.94
C THR A 342 -16.89 -15.44 -5.59
N SER A 343 -17.41 -15.44 -6.83
CA SER A 343 -17.49 -16.62 -7.68
C SER A 343 -16.80 -16.29 -9.01
N ALA A 344 -15.75 -17.02 -9.36
CA ALA A 344 -14.96 -16.77 -10.56
C ALA A 344 -14.81 -18.05 -11.39
N TYR A 345 -15.07 -17.94 -12.69
CA TYR A 345 -14.95 -18.99 -13.68
C TYR A 345 -13.90 -18.61 -14.72
N VAL A 346 -12.96 -19.51 -14.97
CA VAL A 346 -11.88 -19.34 -15.95
C VAL A 346 -11.92 -20.50 -16.92
N ARG A 347 -11.94 -20.20 -18.21
CA ARG A 347 -11.92 -21.22 -19.28
C ARG A 347 -10.90 -20.86 -20.35
N PRO A 348 -9.82 -21.64 -20.50
CA PRO A 348 -8.96 -21.58 -21.67
C PRO A 348 -9.74 -21.95 -22.94
N THR A 349 -9.42 -21.31 -24.04
CA THR A 349 -10.02 -21.59 -25.35
C THR A 349 -9.05 -22.37 -26.26
N ALA A 350 -9.59 -23.11 -27.21
CA ALA A 350 -8.79 -24.00 -28.11
C ALA A 350 -7.77 -23.22 -28.95
N ASP A 351 -7.95 -21.92 -29.15
CA ASP A 351 -7.09 -21.03 -29.91
C ASP A 351 -6.00 -20.34 -29.03
N GLY A 352 -5.78 -20.87 -27.82
CA GLY A 352 -4.78 -20.35 -26.87
C GLY A 352 -5.21 -19.08 -26.13
N GLY A 353 -6.48 -18.71 -26.23
CA GLY A 353 -7.08 -17.61 -25.49
C GLY A 353 -7.63 -18.05 -24.14
N ARG A 354 -8.31 -17.11 -23.46
CA ARG A 354 -8.93 -17.33 -22.15
C ARG A 354 -10.16 -16.45 -21.96
N VAL A 355 -11.21 -17.03 -21.43
CA VAL A 355 -12.41 -16.31 -20.97
C VAL A 355 -12.46 -16.40 -19.45
N ARG A 356 -12.74 -15.28 -18.80
CA ARG A 356 -13.05 -15.21 -17.38
C ARG A 356 -14.38 -14.51 -17.18
N ALA A 357 -15.17 -14.99 -16.24
CA ALA A 357 -16.41 -14.35 -15.82
C ALA A 357 -16.55 -14.54 -14.32
N GLY A 358 -17.13 -13.57 -13.64
CA GLY A 358 -17.33 -13.69 -12.22
C GLY A 358 -18.36 -12.72 -11.66
N TYR A 359 -18.73 -13.00 -10.42
CA TYR A 359 -19.61 -12.20 -9.60
C TYR A 359 -18.92 -11.93 -8.26
N GLU A 360 -19.01 -10.71 -7.79
CA GLU A 360 -18.55 -10.27 -6.47
C GLU A 360 -19.66 -9.55 -5.73
N LEU A 361 -19.75 -9.82 -4.42
CA LEU A 361 -20.53 -9.07 -3.45
C LEU A 361 -19.61 -8.60 -2.35
N THR A 362 -19.67 -7.32 -2.02
CA THR A 362 -19.02 -6.75 -0.85
C THR A 362 -20.03 -5.96 -0.05
N ASP A 363 -20.18 -6.26 1.23
CA ASP A 363 -20.98 -5.53 2.21
C ASP A 363 -20.04 -5.00 3.29
N LEU A 364 -19.95 -3.68 3.41
CA LEU A 364 -19.10 -2.93 4.32
C LEU A 364 -19.97 -2.15 5.28
N GLN A 365 -19.74 -2.31 6.59
CA GLN A 365 -20.51 -1.69 7.66
C GLN A 365 -19.56 -1.02 8.66
N PRO A 366 -19.22 0.27 8.49
CA PRO A 366 -18.53 1.06 9.50
C PRO A 366 -19.49 1.64 10.52
N GLU A 367 -19.06 1.63 11.77
CA GLU A 367 -19.70 2.26 12.93
C GLU A 367 -18.61 3.08 13.63
N GLN A 368 -18.95 4.27 14.12
CA GLN A 368 -18.02 5.13 14.86
C GLN A 368 -18.74 5.83 15.99
N ASP A 369 -18.15 5.82 17.20
CA ASP A 369 -18.57 6.57 18.37
C ASP A 369 -17.41 7.48 18.79
N SER A 370 -17.67 8.79 18.86
CA SER A 370 -16.69 9.82 19.19
C SER A 370 -17.21 10.61 20.39
N VAL A 371 -16.48 10.58 21.50
CA VAL A 371 -16.84 11.28 22.73
C VAL A 371 -15.78 12.30 23.06
N PHE A 372 -16.17 13.57 23.05
CA PHE A 372 -15.31 14.68 23.45
C PHE A 372 -15.74 15.22 24.82
N ARG A 373 -14.76 15.40 25.72
CA ARG A 373 -14.97 15.97 27.05
C ARG A 373 -14.05 17.14 27.25
N ARG A 374 -14.51 18.14 28.03
CA ARG A 374 -13.76 19.36 28.36
C ARG A 374 -14.03 19.81 29.78
N GLY A 375 -13.00 20.33 30.47
CA GLY A 375 -13.12 20.84 31.84
C GLY A 375 -11.87 21.51 32.36
N ALA A 376 -11.93 22.09 33.60
CA ALA A 376 -10.80 22.71 34.24
C ALA A 376 -9.80 21.72 34.88
N SER A 377 -10.10 20.44 34.83
CA SER A 377 -9.21 19.32 35.19
C SER A 377 -9.71 18.04 34.51
N GLU A 378 -8.87 17.04 34.44
CA GLU A 378 -9.25 15.74 33.88
C GLU A 378 -10.51 15.16 34.55
N GLY A 379 -10.54 15.13 35.89
CA GLY A 379 -11.68 14.63 36.67
C GLY A 379 -12.95 15.49 36.62
N ALA A 380 -12.86 16.75 36.17
CA ALA A 380 -13.97 17.67 35.99
C ALA A 380 -14.43 17.78 34.52
N ALA A 381 -13.79 17.07 33.61
CA ALA A 381 -14.11 17.13 32.19
C ALA A 381 -15.48 16.46 31.89
N GLY A 382 -16.46 17.29 31.55
CA GLY A 382 -17.80 16.89 31.15
C GLY A 382 -17.88 16.65 29.65
N ILE A 383 -18.85 15.81 29.20
CA ILE A 383 -19.11 15.59 27.77
C ILE A 383 -19.57 16.90 27.13
N VAL A 384 -19.02 17.20 25.96
CA VAL A 384 -19.44 18.30 25.09
C VAL A 384 -20.26 17.68 23.94
N PRO A 385 -21.60 17.73 23.99
CA PRO A 385 -22.45 17.04 23.02
C PRO A 385 -22.23 17.53 21.58
N GLU A 386 -21.90 18.80 21.39
CA GLU A 386 -21.69 19.42 20.08
C GLU A 386 -20.37 18.94 19.40
N LEU A 387 -19.47 18.35 20.18
CA LEU A 387 -18.20 17.78 19.72
C LEU A 387 -18.16 16.23 19.88
N SER A 388 -19.29 15.62 20.18
CA SER A 388 -19.45 14.17 20.30
C SER A 388 -20.41 13.66 19.21
N ASN A 389 -20.06 12.54 18.59
CA ASN A 389 -20.80 12.03 17.43
C ASN A 389 -20.93 10.51 17.46
N ARG A 390 -22.08 10.01 17.01
CA ARG A 390 -22.29 8.62 16.69
C ARG A 390 -22.75 8.47 15.26
N PHE A 391 -22.00 7.69 14.50
CA PHE A 391 -22.15 7.54 13.06
C PHE A 391 -22.17 6.06 12.68
N GLU A 392 -23.10 5.70 11.80
CA GLU A 392 -23.21 4.38 11.21
C GLU A 392 -23.35 4.53 9.69
N ALA A 393 -22.77 3.60 8.93
CA ALA A 393 -22.97 3.56 7.50
C ALA A 393 -22.99 2.13 6.97
N ARG A 394 -23.50 1.97 5.76
CA ARG A 394 -23.47 0.71 5.04
C ARG A 394 -23.15 0.97 3.57
N GLN A 395 -22.23 0.20 3.02
CA GLN A 395 -21.93 0.21 1.58
C GLN A 395 -22.03 -1.21 1.04
N THR A 396 -22.95 -1.43 0.10
CA THR A 396 -23.12 -2.71 -0.59
C THR A 396 -22.77 -2.55 -2.05
N VAL A 397 -21.86 -3.40 -2.56
CA VAL A 397 -21.43 -3.39 -3.97
C VAL A 397 -21.66 -4.78 -4.57
N HIS A 398 -22.48 -4.84 -5.60
CA HIS A 398 -22.69 -6.01 -6.47
C HIS A 398 -21.93 -5.79 -7.78
N ALA A 399 -21.07 -6.73 -8.16
CA ALA A 399 -20.29 -6.63 -9.38
C ALA A 399 -20.39 -7.88 -10.24
N LEU A 400 -20.61 -7.68 -11.54
CA LEU A 400 -20.50 -8.72 -12.58
C LEU A 400 -19.37 -8.33 -13.54
N TYR A 401 -18.48 -9.26 -13.85
CA TYR A 401 -17.40 -9.00 -14.80
C TYR A 401 -17.19 -10.13 -15.80
N GLY A 402 -16.67 -9.75 -16.96
CA GLY A 402 -16.20 -10.67 -17.98
C GLY A 402 -14.94 -10.14 -18.66
N THR A 403 -13.96 -11.00 -18.89
CA THR A 403 -12.77 -10.70 -19.69
C THR A 403 -12.56 -11.76 -20.76
N TRP A 404 -12.07 -11.33 -21.91
CA TRP A 404 -11.70 -12.19 -23.02
C TRP A 404 -10.30 -11.83 -23.49
N GLU A 405 -9.38 -12.79 -23.43
CA GLU A 405 -8.00 -12.69 -23.86
C GLU A 405 -7.76 -13.66 -25.01
N ARG A 406 -7.07 -13.20 -26.06
CA ARG A 406 -6.81 -14.01 -27.23
C ARG A 406 -5.54 -13.59 -27.97
N PRO A 407 -4.70 -14.55 -28.44
CA PRO A 407 -3.73 -14.27 -29.48
C PRO A 407 -4.47 -14.05 -30.82
N LEU A 408 -4.37 -12.84 -31.36
CA LEU A 408 -4.97 -12.47 -32.65
C LEU A 408 -4.08 -12.91 -33.80
N THR A 409 -2.76 -12.90 -33.60
CA THR A 409 -1.73 -13.43 -34.51
C THR A 409 -0.61 -14.03 -33.68
N SER A 410 0.43 -14.58 -34.31
CA SER A 410 1.63 -15.07 -33.61
C SER A 410 2.39 -13.97 -32.86
N LYS A 411 2.11 -12.69 -33.13
CA LYS A 411 2.79 -11.54 -32.52
C LYS A 411 1.87 -10.59 -31.77
N LEU A 412 0.57 -10.66 -31.97
CA LEU A 412 -0.42 -9.74 -31.40
C LEU A 412 -1.38 -10.51 -30.51
N SER A 413 -1.45 -10.14 -29.23
CA SER A 413 -2.47 -10.59 -28.29
C SER A 413 -3.32 -9.40 -27.83
N ALA A 414 -4.59 -9.66 -27.59
CA ALA A 414 -5.54 -8.68 -27.09
C ALA A 414 -6.31 -9.24 -25.89
N GLN A 415 -6.63 -8.38 -24.94
CA GLN A 415 -7.57 -8.64 -23.85
C GLN A 415 -8.57 -7.50 -23.80
N GLY A 416 -9.86 -7.84 -23.76
CA GLY A 416 -10.96 -6.90 -23.49
C GLY A 416 -11.73 -7.35 -22.28
N GLY A 417 -12.24 -6.42 -21.49
CA GLY A 417 -13.03 -6.70 -20.30
C GLY A 417 -14.08 -5.65 -20.04
N LEU A 418 -15.15 -6.10 -19.39
CA LEU A 418 -16.22 -5.24 -18.89
C LEU A 418 -16.58 -5.66 -17.47
N ARG A 419 -16.78 -4.67 -16.61
CA ARG A 419 -17.29 -4.86 -15.26
C ARG A 419 -18.45 -3.90 -15.02
N LEU A 420 -19.55 -4.42 -14.51
CA LEU A 420 -20.75 -3.68 -14.14
C LEU A 420 -20.88 -3.73 -12.62
N GLU A 421 -21.01 -2.58 -11.99
CA GLU A 421 -21.18 -2.47 -10.54
C GLU A 421 -22.44 -1.68 -10.19
N GLN A 422 -23.25 -2.25 -9.29
CA GLN A 422 -24.32 -1.59 -8.55
C GLN A 422 -23.76 -1.32 -7.15
N ALA A 423 -23.72 -0.06 -6.73
CA ALA A 423 -23.31 0.36 -5.40
C ALA A 423 -24.44 1.10 -4.69
N GLU A 424 -24.69 0.72 -3.45
CA GLU A 424 -25.66 1.35 -2.54
C GLU A 424 -24.87 1.79 -1.30
N ILE A 425 -24.97 3.07 -0.92
CA ILE A 425 -24.31 3.65 0.24
C ILE A 425 -25.39 4.33 1.08
N GLU A 426 -25.54 3.90 2.31
CA GLU A 426 -26.44 4.45 3.32
C GLU A 426 -25.61 5.05 4.46
N ILE A 427 -25.97 6.23 4.93
CA ILE A 427 -25.23 6.98 5.96
C ILE A 427 -26.25 7.50 6.97
N ASP A 428 -25.98 7.26 8.24
CA ASP A 428 -26.79 7.72 9.36
C ASP A 428 -25.89 8.40 10.42
N ASP A 429 -25.97 9.72 10.53
CA ASP A 429 -25.46 10.45 11.67
C ASP A 429 -26.54 10.46 12.78
N LEU A 430 -26.36 9.56 13.74
CA LEU A 430 -27.34 9.34 14.82
C LEU A 430 -27.36 10.49 15.84
N THR A 431 -26.35 11.36 15.84
CA THR A 431 -26.28 12.52 16.74
C THR A 431 -27.04 13.70 16.16
N SER A 432 -26.82 14.05 14.90
CA SER A 432 -27.52 15.16 14.23
C SER A 432 -28.87 14.73 13.66
N GLY A 433 -29.11 13.43 13.46
CA GLY A 433 -30.26 12.88 12.78
C GLY A 433 -30.24 13.10 11.26
N VAL A 434 -29.09 13.39 10.68
CA VAL A 434 -28.91 13.53 9.25
C VAL A 434 -28.63 12.17 8.64
N SER A 435 -29.43 11.80 7.62
CA SER A 435 -29.24 10.59 6.83
C SER A 435 -29.06 10.97 5.37
N ALA A 436 -28.22 10.25 4.65
CA ALA A 436 -28.01 10.38 3.22
C ALA A 436 -27.86 9.01 2.56
N ASP A 437 -28.29 8.90 1.30
CA ASP A 437 -28.17 7.70 0.50
C ASP A 437 -27.62 8.02 -0.91
N GLN A 438 -26.81 7.11 -1.44
CA GLN A 438 -26.31 7.16 -2.80
C GLN A 438 -26.50 5.79 -3.46
N ASP A 439 -27.11 5.76 -4.65
CA ASP A 439 -27.31 4.55 -5.44
C ASP A 439 -26.91 4.81 -6.89
N TYR A 440 -26.04 3.97 -7.44
CA TYR A 440 -25.62 4.08 -8.83
C TYR A 440 -25.18 2.75 -9.45
N LEU A 441 -25.48 2.64 -10.76
CA LEU A 441 -25.02 1.55 -11.62
C LEU A 441 -24.00 2.09 -12.62
N ARG A 442 -22.77 1.54 -12.61
CA ARG A 442 -21.69 2.01 -13.48
C ARG A 442 -20.96 0.89 -14.21
N LEU A 443 -20.42 1.22 -15.39
CA LEU A 443 -19.71 0.29 -16.26
C LEU A 443 -18.24 0.68 -16.38
N TYR A 444 -17.34 -0.29 -16.19
CA TYR A 444 -15.89 -0.11 -16.21
C TYR A 444 -15.26 -0.98 -17.30
N PRO A 445 -15.03 -0.43 -18.49
CA PRO A 445 -14.36 -1.12 -19.58
C PRO A 445 -12.84 -1.15 -19.38
N THR A 446 -12.20 -2.25 -19.86
CA THR A 446 -10.75 -2.38 -19.93
C THR A 446 -10.33 -2.96 -21.28
N ALA A 447 -9.19 -2.52 -21.80
CA ALA A 447 -8.62 -3.04 -23.02
C ALA A 447 -7.09 -3.09 -22.94
N HIS A 448 -6.49 -4.20 -23.38
CA HIS A 448 -5.04 -4.39 -23.40
C HIS A 448 -4.64 -5.00 -24.74
N LEU A 449 -3.58 -4.46 -25.32
CA LEU A 449 -2.96 -4.96 -26.53
C LEU A 449 -1.48 -5.23 -26.25
N GLN A 450 -0.97 -6.35 -26.67
CA GLN A 450 0.44 -6.70 -26.61
C GLN A 450 0.94 -7.13 -27.99
N TYR A 451 1.95 -6.43 -28.49
CA TYR A 451 2.59 -6.73 -29.77
C TYR A 451 4.05 -7.12 -29.58
N GLN A 452 4.40 -8.33 -29.97
CA GLN A 452 5.77 -8.84 -29.96
C GLN A 452 6.52 -8.31 -31.18
N LEU A 453 7.26 -7.19 -31.02
CA LEU A 453 8.01 -6.57 -32.10
C LEU A 453 9.17 -7.45 -32.56
N SER A 454 9.89 -8.08 -31.59
CA SER A 454 10.92 -9.08 -31.80
C SER A 454 10.96 -10.04 -30.60
N GLU A 455 11.81 -11.07 -30.60
CA GLU A 455 12.00 -11.95 -29.43
C GLU A 455 12.42 -11.18 -28.17
N ALA A 456 13.09 -10.05 -28.34
CA ALA A 456 13.62 -9.22 -27.27
C ALA A 456 12.73 -8.02 -26.93
N GLN A 457 11.77 -7.65 -27.79
CA GLN A 457 11.02 -6.39 -27.66
C GLN A 457 9.52 -6.62 -27.70
N THR A 458 8.82 -6.01 -26.75
CA THR A 458 7.36 -6.04 -26.66
C THR A 458 6.83 -4.62 -26.54
N LEU A 459 5.78 -4.30 -27.28
CA LEU A 459 4.97 -3.11 -27.13
C LEU A 459 3.65 -3.49 -26.47
N ARG A 460 3.15 -2.67 -25.58
CA ARG A 460 1.82 -2.80 -24.97
C ARG A 460 1.09 -1.48 -25.04
N ALA A 461 -0.22 -1.54 -25.16
CA ALA A 461 -1.13 -0.44 -24.96
C ALA A 461 -2.26 -0.91 -24.06
N SER A 462 -2.67 -0.07 -23.12
CA SER A 462 -3.78 -0.40 -22.22
C SER A 462 -4.66 0.80 -21.96
N TYR A 463 -5.92 0.51 -21.66
CA TYR A 463 -6.94 1.45 -21.23
C TYR A 463 -7.74 0.83 -20.10
N SER A 464 -8.07 1.61 -19.08
CA SER A 464 -9.04 1.25 -18.06
C SER A 464 -9.80 2.48 -17.57
N ARG A 465 -11.11 2.30 -17.27
CA ARG A 465 -11.90 3.24 -16.48
C ARG A 465 -11.96 2.75 -15.05
N ARG A 466 -11.69 3.65 -14.11
CA ARG A 466 -11.64 3.36 -12.69
C ARG A 466 -12.46 4.37 -11.89
N ILE A 467 -12.73 4.04 -10.64
CA ILE A 467 -13.49 4.87 -9.70
C ILE A 467 -12.75 4.98 -8.37
N GLN A 468 -12.94 6.10 -7.70
CA GLN A 468 -12.75 6.22 -6.25
C GLN A 468 -14.07 6.66 -5.63
N ARG A 469 -14.60 5.82 -4.76
CA ARG A 469 -15.76 6.15 -3.96
C ARG A 469 -15.33 6.93 -2.73
N PRO A 470 -16.13 7.92 -2.30
CA PRO A 470 -15.93 8.50 -0.97
C PRO A 470 -15.97 7.39 0.09
N GLN A 471 -15.05 7.44 1.04
CA GLN A 471 -15.13 6.61 2.23
C GLN A 471 -16.37 7.06 3.03
N PRO A 472 -17.12 6.16 3.69
CA PRO A 472 -18.31 6.58 4.45
C PRO A 472 -18.02 7.70 5.48
N GLN A 473 -16.84 7.69 6.11
CA GLN A 473 -16.41 8.74 7.05
C GLN A 473 -16.22 10.11 6.36
N GLN A 474 -15.83 10.13 5.08
CA GLN A 474 -15.70 11.37 4.30
C GLN A 474 -17.07 12.00 3.99
N LEU A 475 -18.14 11.25 4.12
CA LEU A 475 -19.51 11.70 3.94
C LEU A 475 -20.17 12.14 5.26
N ASN A 476 -19.54 11.89 6.41
CA ASN A 476 -20.05 12.29 7.72
C ASN A 476 -20.02 13.81 7.91
N PRO A 477 -21.15 14.53 7.95
CA PRO A 477 -21.17 15.99 8.03
C PRO A 477 -20.73 16.54 9.39
N PHE A 478 -20.52 15.68 10.38
CA PHE A 478 -20.13 16.08 11.71
C PHE A 478 -18.77 16.79 11.72
N VAL A 479 -18.65 17.85 12.54
CA VAL A 479 -17.41 18.63 12.68
C VAL A 479 -16.59 18.08 13.84
N PHE A 480 -15.47 17.45 13.50
CA PHE A 480 -14.51 16.92 14.46
C PHE A 480 -13.49 17.98 14.85
N TYR A 481 -13.35 18.20 16.15
CA TYR A 481 -12.31 19.04 16.73
C TYR A 481 -10.99 18.24 16.80
N GLN A 482 -9.94 18.72 16.15
CA GLN A 482 -8.60 18.14 16.24
C GLN A 482 -7.72 18.87 17.25
N ASP A 483 -7.66 20.18 17.13
CA ASP A 483 -6.95 21.09 18.03
C ASP A 483 -7.58 22.50 17.94
N PRO A 484 -7.18 23.47 18.78
CA PRO A 484 -7.77 24.80 18.77
C PRO A 484 -7.75 25.54 17.42
N LEU A 485 -6.84 25.17 16.51
CA LEU A 485 -6.65 25.82 15.22
C LEU A 485 -7.16 25.01 14.04
N ASN A 486 -7.48 23.72 14.24
CA ASN A 486 -7.81 22.81 13.15
C ASN A 486 -9.01 21.93 13.49
N TRP A 487 -10.02 22.02 12.64
CA TRP A 487 -11.24 21.23 12.68
C TRP A 487 -11.42 20.48 11.36
N ARG A 488 -12.14 19.38 11.36
CA ARG A 488 -12.42 18.60 10.15
C ARG A 488 -13.89 18.24 10.09
N SER A 489 -14.42 18.11 8.86
CA SER A 489 -15.73 17.47 8.63
C SER A 489 -15.69 16.64 7.34
N GLY A 490 -16.62 15.71 7.19
CA GLY A 490 -16.90 15.14 5.89
C GLY A 490 -17.85 16.04 5.09
N ASN A 491 -18.18 15.56 3.89
CA ASN A 491 -19.08 16.23 2.94
C ASN A 491 -20.09 15.21 2.41
N PRO A 492 -21.38 15.27 2.82
CA PRO A 492 -22.38 14.31 2.37
C PRO A 492 -22.70 14.42 0.88
N ASP A 493 -22.38 15.56 0.25
CA ASP A 493 -22.57 15.81 -1.18
C ASP A 493 -21.37 15.36 -2.04
N LEU A 494 -20.36 14.73 -1.43
CA LEU A 494 -19.16 14.29 -2.14
C LEU A 494 -19.50 13.17 -3.12
N GLU A 495 -19.23 13.40 -4.40
CA GLU A 495 -19.49 12.45 -5.48
C GLU A 495 -18.27 11.57 -5.77
N PRO A 496 -18.45 10.31 -6.24
CA PRO A 496 -17.34 9.48 -6.69
C PRO A 496 -16.59 10.11 -7.86
N GLN A 497 -15.24 10.09 -7.80
CA GLN A 497 -14.41 10.49 -8.95
C GLN A 497 -14.23 9.33 -9.92
N GLU A 498 -14.14 9.63 -11.22
CA GLU A 498 -13.86 8.67 -12.28
C GLU A 498 -12.57 9.03 -13.02
N THR A 499 -11.74 8.01 -13.29
CA THR A 499 -10.47 8.18 -14.00
C THR A 499 -10.41 7.31 -15.23
N ASP A 500 -10.20 7.92 -16.39
CA ASP A 500 -9.82 7.25 -17.64
C ASP A 500 -8.29 7.22 -17.74
N SER A 501 -7.70 6.02 -17.78
CA SER A 501 -6.26 5.80 -17.78
C SER A 501 -5.80 5.14 -19.08
N PHE A 502 -4.83 5.75 -19.79
CA PHE A 502 -4.23 5.26 -21.02
C PHE A 502 -2.73 5.07 -20.81
N GLU A 503 -2.19 3.93 -21.26
CA GLU A 503 -0.75 3.67 -21.20
C GLU A 503 -0.24 3.08 -22.52
N ALA A 504 0.98 3.49 -22.89
CA ALA A 504 1.76 2.89 -23.95
C ALA A 504 3.14 2.51 -23.40
N MET A 505 3.49 1.22 -23.47
CA MET A 505 4.68 0.67 -22.84
C MET A 505 5.56 -0.02 -23.89
N TRP A 506 6.85 0.27 -23.86
CA TRP A 506 7.88 -0.46 -24.60
C TRP A 506 8.77 -1.21 -23.64
N GLN A 507 9.05 -2.46 -23.93
CA GLN A 507 9.94 -3.33 -23.17
C GLN A 507 11.03 -3.90 -24.05
N LEU A 508 12.25 -3.91 -23.53
CA LEU A 508 13.42 -4.54 -24.16
C LEU A 508 14.10 -5.48 -23.16
N ARG A 509 14.24 -6.73 -23.53
CA ARG A 509 15.06 -7.71 -22.79
C ARG A 509 16.32 -8.03 -23.59
N ARG A 510 17.48 -7.69 -23.01
CA ARG A 510 18.79 -7.96 -23.65
C ARG A 510 19.68 -8.75 -22.68
N GLY A 511 19.76 -10.04 -22.88
CA GLY A 511 20.44 -10.93 -21.94
C GLY A 511 19.79 -10.91 -20.57
N GLN A 512 20.50 -10.47 -19.55
CA GLN A 512 19.99 -10.35 -18.17
C GLN A 512 19.51 -8.93 -17.84
N THR A 513 19.49 -8.02 -18.80
CA THR A 513 19.02 -6.65 -18.60
C THR A 513 17.63 -6.49 -19.19
N PHE A 514 16.78 -5.84 -18.43
CA PHE A 514 15.41 -5.48 -18.78
C PHE A 514 15.28 -3.96 -18.71
N TYR A 515 14.72 -3.38 -19.78
CA TYR A 515 14.36 -1.97 -19.87
C TYR A 515 12.87 -1.87 -20.14
N GLN A 516 12.24 -0.90 -19.53
CA GLN A 516 10.84 -0.56 -19.77
C GLN A 516 10.70 0.95 -19.82
N ALA A 517 9.97 1.45 -20.81
CA ALA A 517 9.53 2.84 -20.87
C ALA A 517 8.01 2.86 -21.04
N THR A 518 7.32 3.60 -20.19
CA THR A 518 5.85 3.73 -20.20
C THR A 518 5.49 5.20 -20.31
N ALA A 519 4.76 5.58 -21.36
CA ALA A 519 4.06 6.85 -21.43
C ALA A 519 2.63 6.64 -20.94
N TYR A 520 2.10 7.56 -20.14
CA TYR A 520 0.76 7.46 -19.58
C TYR A 520 0.02 8.79 -19.56
N LEU A 521 -1.30 8.69 -19.61
CA LEU A 521 -2.26 9.77 -19.42
C LEU A 521 -3.35 9.29 -18.49
N ARG A 522 -3.63 10.05 -17.45
CA ARG A 522 -4.78 9.87 -16.56
C ARG A 522 -5.61 11.13 -16.58
N ASP A 523 -6.89 10.99 -16.85
CA ASP A 523 -7.89 12.05 -16.89
C ASP A 523 -8.96 11.75 -15.86
N THR A 524 -9.00 12.53 -14.78
CA THR A 524 -9.88 12.31 -13.64
C THR A 524 -10.92 13.41 -13.57
N ASN A 525 -12.19 13.03 -13.62
CA ASN A 525 -13.33 13.90 -13.45
C ASN A 525 -13.86 13.81 -12.02
N GLY A 526 -14.29 14.95 -11.47
CA GLY A 526 -14.81 15.02 -10.11
C GLY A 526 -13.76 14.63 -9.05
N ALA A 527 -12.47 14.84 -9.37
CA ALA A 527 -11.38 14.57 -8.41
C ALA A 527 -11.68 15.29 -7.09
N PHE A 528 -11.55 14.60 -5.96
CA PHE A 528 -11.74 15.25 -4.68
C PHE A 528 -10.43 15.42 -3.91
N THR A 529 -10.39 16.49 -3.13
CA THR A 529 -9.25 16.90 -2.33
C THR A 529 -9.71 17.49 -1.01
N GLU A 530 -8.82 17.52 -0.04
CA GLU A 530 -9.04 18.25 1.21
C GLU A 530 -8.91 19.76 0.94
N VAL A 531 -9.91 20.52 1.36
CA VAL A 531 -9.96 21.98 1.26
C VAL A 531 -10.01 22.57 2.63
N ALA A 532 -9.02 23.43 2.96
CA ALA A 532 -8.97 24.17 4.20
C ALA A 532 -9.60 25.56 4.02
N THR A 533 -10.52 25.91 4.91
CA THR A 533 -11.23 27.20 4.93
C THR A 533 -11.12 27.82 6.33
N ASP A 534 -10.73 29.10 6.43
CA ASP A 534 -10.78 29.83 7.70
C ASP A 534 -12.23 30.12 8.09
N ILE A 535 -12.68 29.54 9.19
CA ILE A 535 -14.05 29.69 9.67
C ILE A 535 -14.20 30.82 10.73
N SER A 536 -13.11 31.17 11.44
CA SER A 536 -13.06 32.29 12.38
C SER A 536 -11.67 32.39 13.04
N GLY A 537 -11.02 33.56 12.95
CA GLY A 537 -9.86 33.91 13.79
C GLY A 537 -8.64 32.99 13.62
N GLY A 538 -8.41 32.45 12.43
CA GLY A 538 -7.29 31.54 12.13
C GLY A 538 -7.59 30.06 12.42
N VAL A 539 -8.85 29.72 12.74
CA VAL A 539 -9.30 28.33 12.86
C VAL A 539 -9.65 27.79 11.47
N LEU A 540 -8.96 26.76 11.03
CA LEU A 540 -9.22 26.11 9.73
C LEU A 540 -10.18 24.93 9.90
N LEU A 541 -11.25 24.93 9.09
CA LEU A 541 -12.07 23.75 8.82
C LEU A 541 -11.58 23.10 7.54
N THR A 542 -11.14 21.85 7.62
CA THR A 542 -10.75 21.04 6.46
C THR A 542 -11.87 20.06 6.11
N ARG A 543 -12.28 20.07 4.83
CA ARG A 543 -13.36 19.23 4.31
C ARG A 543 -13.02 18.70 2.91
N PRO A 544 -13.38 17.45 2.56
CA PRO A 544 -13.23 16.97 1.19
C PRO A 544 -14.23 17.64 0.26
N GLU A 545 -13.76 18.09 -0.90
CA GLU A 545 -14.54 18.72 -1.96
C GLU A 545 -14.20 18.08 -3.31
N ASN A 546 -15.18 18.05 -4.26
CA ASN A 546 -14.89 17.66 -5.62
C ASN A 546 -14.24 18.81 -6.39
N LEU A 547 -13.08 18.54 -6.99
CA LEU A 547 -12.47 19.39 -8.00
C LEU A 547 -13.23 19.28 -9.33
N GLY A 548 -13.02 20.22 -10.26
CA GLY A 548 -13.50 20.09 -11.64
C GLY A 548 -12.84 18.89 -12.32
N SER A 549 -11.54 18.93 -12.48
CA SER A 549 -10.77 17.84 -13.09
C SER A 549 -9.32 17.81 -12.62
N ARG A 550 -8.67 16.65 -12.84
CA ARG A 550 -7.23 16.49 -12.67
C ARG A 550 -6.69 15.69 -13.85
N ARG A 551 -5.61 16.15 -14.46
CA ARG A 551 -4.92 15.44 -15.54
C ARG A 551 -3.46 15.22 -15.21
N ASP A 552 -3.00 13.96 -15.31
CA ASP A 552 -1.61 13.58 -15.13
C ASP A 552 -1.08 13.00 -16.44
N THR A 553 -0.04 13.60 -17.02
CA THR A 553 0.62 13.12 -18.25
C THR A 553 2.09 12.88 -17.98
N GLY A 554 2.59 11.65 -18.19
CA GLY A 554 3.96 11.36 -17.79
C GLY A 554 4.65 10.24 -18.55
N ILE A 555 5.93 10.09 -18.22
CA ILE A 555 6.81 9.02 -18.71
C ILE A 555 7.55 8.41 -17.52
N GLU A 556 7.49 7.09 -17.44
CA GLU A 556 8.27 6.31 -16.49
C GLU A 556 9.26 5.41 -17.23
N VAL A 557 10.52 5.39 -16.79
CA VAL A 557 11.57 4.54 -17.31
C VAL A 557 12.11 3.66 -16.18
N THR A 558 12.12 2.34 -16.40
CA THR A 558 12.70 1.36 -15.47
C THR A 558 13.81 0.58 -16.17
N ALA A 559 14.92 0.39 -15.48
CA ALA A 559 16.03 -0.43 -15.93
C ALA A 559 16.47 -1.37 -14.82
N ASN A 560 16.51 -2.67 -15.12
CA ASN A 560 16.96 -3.70 -14.20
C ASN A 560 18.01 -4.57 -14.89
N GLY A 561 19.16 -4.80 -14.25
CA GLY A 561 20.20 -5.54 -14.92
C GLY A 561 21.46 -5.80 -14.07
N ARG A 562 22.50 -6.15 -14.77
CA ARG A 562 23.80 -6.48 -14.21
C ARG A 562 24.87 -5.53 -14.75
N LEU A 563 25.54 -4.79 -13.87
CA LEU A 563 26.71 -3.96 -14.20
C LEU A 563 28.01 -4.76 -14.19
N HIS A 564 28.10 -5.75 -13.28
CA HIS A 564 29.23 -6.67 -13.14
C HIS A 564 28.70 -8.06 -12.73
N PRO A 565 29.40 -9.18 -12.96
CA PRO A 565 28.96 -10.49 -12.52
C PRO A 565 28.47 -10.58 -11.07
N THR A 566 29.04 -9.73 -10.19
CA THR A 566 28.67 -9.65 -8.76
C THR A 566 27.81 -8.44 -8.41
N LEU A 567 27.52 -7.51 -9.35
CA LEU A 567 26.82 -6.26 -9.07
C LEU A 567 25.59 -6.12 -9.98
N ARG A 568 24.42 -6.03 -9.38
CA ARG A 568 23.15 -5.79 -10.04
C ARG A 568 22.61 -4.42 -9.67
N TYR A 569 21.76 -3.88 -10.54
CA TYR A 569 21.03 -2.64 -10.29
C TYR A 569 19.57 -2.77 -10.65
N ASN A 570 18.73 -2.01 -9.97
CA ASN A 570 17.35 -1.71 -10.32
C ASN A 570 17.19 -0.20 -10.19
N ALA A 571 16.79 0.47 -11.27
CA ALA A 571 16.63 1.91 -11.32
C ALA A 571 15.31 2.26 -11.99
N SER A 572 14.60 3.26 -11.46
CA SER A 572 13.42 3.85 -12.12
C SER A 572 13.41 5.35 -11.95
N VAL A 573 12.87 6.03 -12.97
CA VAL A 573 12.60 7.47 -12.97
C VAL A 573 11.21 7.67 -13.53
N ASN A 574 10.38 8.43 -12.81
CA ASN A 574 9.06 8.88 -13.25
C ASN A 574 9.06 10.39 -13.35
N LEU A 575 8.58 10.91 -14.47
CA LEU A 575 8.43 12.35 -14.74
C LEU A 575 7.03 12.57 -15.28
N PHE A 576 6.25 13.44 -14.63
CA PHE A 576 4.92 13.78 -15.13
C PHE A 576 4.57 15.25 -14.88
N GLN A 577 3.71 15.77 -15.75
CA GLN A 577 3.02 17.02 -15.57
C GLN A 577 1.64 16.74 -15.00
N GLN A 578 1.25 17.52 -14.01
CA GLN A 578 -0.06 17.49 -13.38
C GLN A 578 -0.74 18.83 -13.63
N GLU A 579 -1.99 18.76 -14.05
CA GLU A 579 -2.90 19.89 -14.19
C GLU A 579 -4.09 19.66 -13.25
N ILE A 580 -4.43 20.66 -12.44
CA ILE A 580 -5.55 20.65 -11.50
C ILE A 580 -6.45 21.82 -11.83
N ASP A 581 -7.71 21.52 -12.17
CA ASP A 581 -8.79 22.49 -12.27
C ASP A 581 -9.50 22.59 -10.92
N ALA A 582 -9.27 23.67 -10.21
CA ALA A 582 -9.81 23.94 -8.89
C ALA A 582 -10.93 25.00 -8.90
N ILE A 583 -11.62 25.16 -10.03
CA ILE A 583 -12.76 26.09 -10.19
C ILE A 583 -13.86 25.71 -9.19
N GLY A 584 -14.31 26.70 -8.41
CA GLY A 584 -15.36 26.53 -7.40
C GLY A 584 -14.86 26.18 -5.99
N ILE A 585 -13.57 25.93 -5.81
CA ILE A 585 -12.94 25.73 -4.51
C ILE A 585 -12.58 27.08 -3.89
N PRO A 586 -12.96 27.39 -2.66
CA PRO A 586 -12.54 28.61 -1.96
C PRO A 586 -11.01 28.73 -1.91
N GLY A 587 -10.45 29.80 -2.52
CA GLY A 587 -8.99 29.98 -2.64
C GLY A 587 -8.28 28.99 -3.55
N GLY A 588 -9.02 28.20 -4.34
CA GLY A 588 -8.49 27.33 -5.37
C GLY A 588 -8.26 28.11 -6.66
N GLU A 589 -7.17 27.80 -7.36
CA GLU A 589 -6.83 28.31 -8.68
C GLU A 589 -6.45 27.13 -9.57
N ASP A 590 -6.60 27.29 -10.87
CA ASP A 590 -6.05 26.33 -11.83
C ASP A 590 -4.55 26.29 -11.66
N ARG A 591 -4.03 25.10 -11.48
CA ARG A 591 -2.60 24.90 -11.19
C ARG A 591 -2.01 23.85 -12.12
N GLU A 592 -0.78 24.10 -12.53
CA GLU A 592 0.03 23.12 -13.25
C GLU A 592 1.41 22.99 -12.61
N GLY A 593 1.97 21.80 -12.65
CA GLY A 593 3.29 21.53 -12.10
C GLY A 593 3.90 20.25 -12.65
N THR A 594 5.22 20.17 -12.60
CA THR A 594 5.98 19.00 -13.03
C THR A 594 6.53 18.27 -11.81
N PHE A 595 6.21 17.00 -11.70
CA PHE A 595 6.69 16.12 -10.67
C PHE A 595 7.75 15.15 -11.22
N ALA A 596 8.79 14.88 -10.42
CA ALA A 596 9.80 13.89 -10.74
C ALA A 596 10.05 12.99 -9.51
N ALA A 597 10.19 11.70 -9.74
CA ALA A 597 10.58 10.74 -8.72
C ALA A 597 11.62 9.75 -9.27
N GLY A 598 12.53 9.30 -8.41
CA GLY A 598 13.58 8.37 -8.81
C GLY A 598 13.87 7.34 -7.72
N ARG A 599 14.27 6.13 -8.15
CA ARG A 599 14.71 5.05 -7.25
C ARG A 599 15.93 4.37 -7.82
N LEU A 600 16.80 3.93 -6.91
CA LEU A 600 17.99 3.15 -7.24
C LEU A 600 18.20 2.10 -6.17
N SER A 601 18.38 0.84 -6.59
CA SER A 601 18.87 -0.24 -5.73
C SER A 601 20.10 -0.88 -6.38
N LEU A 602 21.17 -0.97 -5.61
CA LEU A 602 22.41 -1.64 -5.98
C LEU A 602 22.58 -2.88 -5.10
N ASN A 603 22.69 -4.04 -5.73
CA ASN A 603 22.82 -5.34 -5.09
C ASN A 603 24.17 -5.96 -5.44
N TRP A 604 25.08 -5.98 -4.47
CA TRP A 604 26.44 -6.48 -4.63
C TRP A 604 26.66 -7.77 -3.87
N GLN A 605 27.08 -8.81 -4.57
CA GLN A 605 27.43 -10.12 -4.03
C GLN A 605 28.93 -10.38 -4.19
N PRO A 606 29.77 -9.84 -3.27
CA PRO A 606 31.23 -9.98 -3.37
C PRO A 606 31.70 -11.43 -3.26
N THR A 607 31.01 -12.24 -2.45
CA THR A 607 31.26 -13.67 -2.29
C THR A 607 29.95 -14.45 -2.38
N PRO A 608 29.96 -15.80 -2.49
CA PRO A 608 28.73 -16.60 -2.46
C PRO A 608 27.92 -16.45 -1.16
N ASP A 609 28.59 -16.08 -0.05
CA ASP A 609 27.99 -15.99 1.28
C ASP A 609 27.66 -14.55 1.70
N ASP A 610 28.26 -13.54 1.06
CA ASP A 610 28.08 -12.14 1.39
C ASP A 610 27.20 -11.42 0.36
N PHE A 611 26.29 -10.60 0.83
CA PHE A 611 25.39 -9.79 0.01
C PHE A 611 25.21 -8.41 0.64
N VAL A 612 25.44 -7.37 -0.14
CA VAL A 612 25.28 -5.96 0.24
C VAL A 612 24.23 -5.32 -0.63
N GLN A 613 23.32 -4.58 -0.05
CA GLN A 613 22.31 -3.79 -0.74
C GLN A 613 22.43 -2.33 -0.33
N LEU A 614 22.44 -1.44 -1.30
CA LEU A 614 22.22 -0.01 -1.12
C LEU A 614 20.98 0.36 -1.92
N SER A 615 19.95 0.90 -1.25
CA SER A 615 18.73 1.32 -1.92
C SER A 615 18.32 2.70 -1.45
N GLY A 616 17.78 3.48 -2.37
CA GLY A 616 17.26 4.80 -2.07
C GLY A 616 16.22 5.25 -3.07
N PHE A 617 15.41 6.19 -2.62
CA PHE A 617 14.45 6.88 -3.48
C PHE A 617 14.49 8.38 -3.19
N TRP A 618 14.03 9.13 -4.16
CA TRP A 618 13.81 10.56 -4.09
C TRP A 618 12.51 10.90 -4.83
N GLN A 619 11.73 11.79 -4.25
CA GLN A 619 10.54 12.37 -4.86
C GLN A 619 10.67 13.90 -4.84
N GLY A 620 10.33 14.54 -5.96
CA GLY A 620 10.34 16.00 -6.09
C GLY A 620 9.09 16.63 -5.46
N GLU A 621 9.02 17.95 -5.59
CA GLU A 621 7.86 18.73 -5.16
C GLU A 621 6.60 18.27 -5.87
N GLN A 622 5.49 18.09 -5.12
CA GLN A 622 4.19 17.65 -5.61
C GLN A 622 3.16 18.79 -5.49
N LEU A 623 2.38 18.98 -6.52
CA LEU A 623 1.29 19.96 -6.54
C LEU A 623 0.09 19.47 -5.72
N LEU A 624 -0.50 20.40 -4.96
CA LEU A 624 -1.77 20.24 -4.25
C LEU A 624 -2.76 21.32 -4.74
N ALA A 625 -4.06 21.14 -4.49
CA ALA A 625 -5.08 22.10 -4.91
C ALA A 625 -4.86 23.50 -4.32
N GLN A 626 -4.39 23.60 -3.08
CA GLN A 626 -4.14 24.86 -2.35
C GLN A 626 -2.66 25.05 -1.99
N GLY A 627 -1.71 24.37 -2.63
CA GLY A 627 -0.29 24.48 -2.25
C GLY A 627 0.62 23.45 -2.90
N THR A 628 1.69 23.09 -2.20
CA THR A 628 2.67 22.10 -2.63
C THR A 628 3.15 21.24 -1.46
N ARG A 629 3.59 20.01 -1.76
CA ARG A 629 4.36 19.17 -0.85
C ARG A 629 5.82 19.19 -1.31
N GLU A 630 6.73 19.52 -0.41
CA GLU A 630 8.15 19.61 -0.73
C GLU A 630 8.80 18.26 -1.05
N ALA A 631 9.97 18.33 -1.69
CA ALA A 631 10.76 17.17 -2.07
C ALA A 631 11.30 16.41 -0.85
N GLY A 632 11.38 15.08 -0.95
CA GLY A 632 11.94 14.22 0.10
C GLY A 632 12.63 12.98 -0.45
N GLY A 633 13.43 12.31 0.36
CA GLY A 633 14.11 11.09 -0.05
C GLY A 633 14.82 10.36 1.08
N MET A 634 15.14 9.09 0.86
CA MET A 634 15.70 8.20 1.86
C MET A 634 16.82 7.32 1.24
N LEU A 635 17.83 7.02 2.03
CA LEU A 635 18.89 6.07 1.67
C LEU A 635 18.97 4.95 2.73
N ASN A 636 18.95 3.70 2.27
CA ASN A 636 18.99 2.50 3.09
C ASN A 636 20.21 1.64 2.75
N LEU A 637 20.76 0.96 3.75
CA LEU A 637 21.88 0.03 3.62
C LEU A 637 21.48 -1.33 4.19
N GLY A 638 21.86 -2.41 3.53
CA GLY A 638 21.69 -3.78 4.01
C GLY A 638 22.94 -4.62 3.79
N TYR A 639 23.25 -5.51 4.74
CA TYR A 639 24.29 -6.53 4.61
C TYR A 639 23.74 -7.86 5.14
N ARG A 640 23.96 -8.93 4.39
CA ARG A 640 23.65 -10.31 4.81
C ARG A 640 24.85 -11.21 4.59
N ARG A 641 25.15 -12.03 5.59
CA ARG A 641 26.15 -13.09 5.52
C ARG A 641 25.51 -14.44 5.84
N LYS A 642 25.70 -15.39 4.95
CA LYS A 642 25.33 -16.78 5.18
C LYS A 642 26.38 -17.41 6.11
N LEU A 643 25.99 -17.78 7.33
CA LEU A 643 26.87 -18.40 8.32
C LEU A 643 26.90 -19.93 8.15
N SER A 644 25.78 -20.52 7.71
CA SER A 644 25.64 -21.93 7.37
C SER A 644 24.53 -22.12 6.34
N GLU A 645 24.25 -23.35 5.92
CA GLU A 645 23.13 -23.66 4.99
C GLU A 645 21.77 -23.24 5.56
N SER A 646 21.62 -23.19 6.88
CA SER A 646 20.37 -22.87 7.55
C SER A 646 20.38 -21.54 8.31
N LEU A 647 21.54 -20.92 8.55
CA LEU A 647 21.65 -19.73 9.38
C LEU A 647 22.28 -18.57 8.60
N SER A 648 21.61 -17.43 8.64
CA SER A 648 22.12 -16.17 8.06
C SER A 648 22.14 -15.07 9.12
N PHE A 649 23.20 -14.28 9.12
CA PHE A 649 23.31 -13.00 9.82
C PHE A 649 22.89 -11.88 8.89
N GLN A 650 22.27 -10.82 9.44
CA GLN A 650 21.91 -9.63 8.70
C GLN A 650 22.11 -8.37 9.53
N PHE A 651 22.46 -7.30 8.83
CA PHE A 651 22.53 -5.93 9.33
C PHE A 651 21.76 -5.05 8.35
N THR A 652 20.89 -4.16 8.84
CA THR A 652 20.22 -3.17 8.01
C THR A 652 20.23 -1.81 8.68
N GLY A 653 20.39 -0.75 7.86
CA GLY A 653 20.21 0.64 8.23
C GLY A 653 19.11 1.25 7.37
N ARG A 654 18.10 1.76 8.01
CA ARG A 654 16.99 2.52 7.42
C ARG A 654 17.29 4.00 7.55
N ASP A 655 17.06 4.77 6.48
CA ASP A 655 17.30 6.23 6.43
C ASP A 655 18.64 6.65 7.06
N ILE A 656 19.73 6.09 6.56
CA ILE A 656 21.07 6.29 7.15
C ILE A 656 21.50 7.76 7.15
N LEU A 657 20.94 8.59 6.29
CA LEU A 657 21.18 10.02 6.20
C LEU A 657 20.26 10.85 7.09
N ASN A 658 19.19 10.27 7.65
CA ASN A 658 18.13 10.95 8.39
C ASN A 658 17.53 12.11 7.58
N SER A 659 17.17 11.84 6.33
CA SER A 659 16.80 12.85 5.33
C SER A 659 15.35 12.79 4.89
N PHE A 660 14.56 11.84 5.42
CA PHE A 660 13.18 11.65 5.02
C PHE A 660 12.22 12.49 5.86
N ASN A 661 12.05 13.75 5.45
CA ASN A 661 11.12 14.71 6.05
C ASN A 661 9.96 14.96 5.08
N SER A 662 8.85 15.46 5.60
CA SER A 662 7.69 15.88 4.80
C SER A 662 7.32 17.30 5.21
N ALA A 663 7.30 18.21 4.24
CA ALA A 663 6.81 19.56 4.42
C ALA A 663 5.71 19.86 3.41
N THR A 664 4.65 20.54 3.86
CA THR A 664 3.53 20.98 3.04
C THR A 664 3.40 22.49 3.17
N VAL A 665 3.24 23.17 2.05
CA VAL A 665 3.00 24.62 1.98
C VAL A 665 1.61 24.83 1.41
N PHE A 666 0.75 25.51 2.15
CA PHE A 666 -0.54 26.02 1.68
C PHE A 666 -0.45 27.50 1.40
N GLU A 667 -1.02 27.93 0.29
CA GLU A 667 -1.11 29.32 -0.11
C GLU A 667 -2.51 29.64 -0.63
N THR A 668 -3.23 30.44 0.14
CA THR A 668 -4.59 30.92 -0.18
C THR A 668 -4.67 32.43 0.03
N PRO A 669 -5.69 33.13 -0.46
CA PRO A 669 -5.90 34.54 -0.15
C PRO A 669 -6.12 34.82 1.35
N LEU A 670 -6.51 33.80 2.13
CA LEU A 670 -6.87 33.93 3.56
C LEU A 670 -5.71 33.61 4.50
N PHE A 671 -4.82 32.68 4.10
CA PHE A 671 -3.70 32.26 4.91
C PHE A 671 -2.56 31.67 4.07
N ARG A 672 -1.35 31.73 4.62
CA ARG A 672 -0.20 30.93 4.21
C ARG A 672 0.19 30.02 5.36
N GLU A 673 0.45 28.77 5.06
CA GLU A 673 0.92 27.83 6.08
C GLU A 673 2.07 26.97 5.55
N ARG A 674 3.13 26.84 6.33
CA ARG A 674 4.16 25.84 6.16
C ARG A 674 4.11 24.88 7.34
N SER A 675 3.88 23.61 7.05
CA SER A 675 3.80 22.52 8.03
C SER A 675 4.88 21.50 7.71
N GLU A 676 5.78 21.25 8.64
CA GLU A 676 6.92 20.34 8.49
C GLU A 676 6.82 19.23 9.52
N GLN A 677 7.02 17.99 9.08
CA GLN A 677 7.04 16.80 9.93
C GLN A 677 8.40 16.09 9.77
N ASN A 678 9.21 16.15 10.81
CA ASN A 678 10.49 15.51 10.89
C ASN A 678 10.36 14.17 11.63
N VAL A 679 10.02 13.10 10.88
CA VAL A 679 9.88 11.76 11.45
C VAL A 679 11.27 11.11 11.58
N ARG A 680 11.70 10.78 12.80
CA ARG A 680 12.98 10.10 13.05
C ARG A 680 12.89 8.62 12.68
N LEU A 681 12.92 8.33 11.36
CA LEU A 681 12.86 6.98 10.82
C LEU A 681 14.20 6.24 10.85
N ARG A 682 15.32 6.95 11.07
CA ARG A 682 16.64 6.32 11.09
C ARG A 682 16.69 5.21 12.15
N ALA A 683 17.02 4.00 11.69
CA ALA A 683 17.12 2.83 12.55
C ALA A 683 18.16 1.84 12.03
N PHE A 684 18.89 1.20 12.93
CA PHE A 684 19.84 0.16 12.62
C PHE A 684 19.43 -1.14 13.30
N TYR A 685 19.46 -2.24 12.54
CA TYR A 685 19.08 -3.56 13.05
C TYR A 685 20.19 -4.57 12.80
N VAL A 686 20.37 -5.47 13.76
CA VAL A 686 21.18 -6.68 13.66
C VAL A 686 20.26 -7.86 13.89
N GLY A 687 20.40 -8.91 13.08
CA GLY A 687 19.51 -10.04 13.20
C GLY A 687 20.05 -11.36 12.69
N LEU A 688 19.32 -12.40 13.03
CA LEU A 688 19.55 -13.77 12.60
C LEU A 688 18.28 -14.35 12.00
N THR A 689 18.45 -15.09 10.90
CA THR A 689 17.38 -15.88 10.30
C THR A 689 17.82 -17.33 10.22
N TRP A 690 17.04 -18.20 10.84
CA TRP A 690 17.23 -19.65 10.82
C TRP A 690 16.11 -20.31 10.02
N THR A 691 16.50 -21.09 8.97
CA THR A 691 15.58 -21.84 8.13
C THR A 691 15.63 -23.31 8.51
N LEU A 692 14.43 -23.91 8.72
CA LEU A 692 14.24 -25.30 9.09
C LEU A 692 13.68 -26.09 7.90
N GLY A 693 14.12 -27.34 7.76
CA GLY A 693 13.67 -28.25 6.69
C GLY A 693 14.73 -28.46 5.61
N SER A 694 15.09 -29.72 5.37
CA SER A 694 16.02 -30.15 4.34
C SER A 694 15.25 -30.33 3.02
N GLY A 695 15.37 -29.38 2.14
CA GLY A 695 14.94 -29.51 0.75
C GLY A 695 16.05 -29.07 -0.19
N PRO A 696 16.16 -29.60 -1.42
CA PRO A 696 17.15 -29.17 -2.38
C PRO A 696 17.08 -27.66 -2.63
N ARG A 697 18.22 -27.03 -2.90
CA ARG A 697 18.34 -25.59 -3.19
C ARG A 697 17.20 -25.12 -4.07
N ARG A 698 16.58 -23.99 -3.71
CA ARG A 698 15.57 -23.32 -4.53
C ARG A 698 16.05 -23.25 -5.97
N GLN A 699 15.43 -24.01 -6.87
CA GLN A 699 15.34 -23.52 -8.23
C GLN A 699 14.57 -22.21 -8.18
N PRO A 700 14.96 -21.20 -8.96
CA PRO A 700 14.19 -19.97 -9.07
C PRO A 700 12.75 -20.35 -9.38
N GLU A 701 11.80 -19.86 -8.60
CA GLU A 701 10.38 -20.13 -8.82
C GLU A 701 10.06 -19.90 -10.29
N GLN A 702 9.62 -20.94 -10.98
CA GLN A 702 9.02 -20.80 -12.30
C GLN A 702 7.63 -20.22 -12.05
N PHE A 703 7.49 -18.92 -12.22
CA PHE A 703 6.21 -18.24 -12.12
C PHE A 703 5.41 -18.51 -13.39
N ASP A 704 4.26 -19.10 -13.25
CA ASP A 704 3.28 -19.17 -14.31
C ASP A 704 2.41 -17.91 -14.25
N PHE A 705 2.60 -17.00 -15.20
CA PHE A 705 1.78 -15.80 -15.39
C PHE A 705 0.48 -16.08 -16.16
N SER A 706 0.15 -17.33 -16.41
CA SER A 706 -0.98 -17.71 -17.26
C SER A 706 -2.37 -17.48 -16.63
N GLY A 707 -2.48 -16.87 -15.43
CA GLY A 707 -3.79 -16.54 -14.86
C GLY A 707 -3.69 -15.67 -13.61
N PRO A 708 -4.80 -15.10 -13.07
CA PRO A 708 -4.86 -14.81 -11.67
C PRO A 708 -4.56 -16.14 -11.00
N GLN A 709 -3.42 -16.21 -10.34
CA GLN A 709 -3.02 -17.44 -9.68
C GLN A 709 -4.08 -17.75 -8.62
N SER A 710 -4.86 -18.78 -8.89
CA SER A 710 -5.37 -19.58 -7.80
C SER A 710 -4.13 -19.90 -6.96
N GLY A 711 -3.99 -19.26 -5.79
CA GLY A 711 -2.89 -19.55 -4.88
C GLY A 711 -2.76 -21.06 -4.75
N GLY A 712 -1.57 -21.58 -5.08
CA GLY A 712 -1.24 -22.99 -4.99
C GLY A 712 -1.30 -23.49 -3.56
#